data_41eccd4713a3db418044a58600434357
#
_entry.id   41eccd4713a3db418044a58600434357
#
_cell.length_a   1.000
_cell.length_b   1.000
_cell.length_c   1.000
_cell.angle_alpha   90.00
_cell.angle_beta   90.00
_cell.angle_gamma   90.00
#
_symmetry.space_group_name_H-M   'P 1'
#
loop_
_entity.id
_entity.type
_entity.pdbx_description
1 polymer ?
#
loop_
_entity_poly.entity_id
_entity_poly.type
_entity_poly.pdbx_seq_one_letter_code
_entity_poly.pdbx_strand_id
1 'polypeptide(L)'
;MIAVRTGSKNDPSTNTGLAHYLEHMLFKGTDKYGSLDWAKEEPLLKQIDGLYELYNHTTDPSKRKSIYRAIDSISQAAAKFAIANEYDKMCQALGAEGTNAFTSTDETVYINDIPSNMVSKWLTLEAERFRKPILRLFHTELEAVYEEKNISLDRDGDKVYEKLFAELFKGHNYGLQTTIGTVEHLKNPSLEAIRNYYNEYYVPNNMAIIMSGDFDPDAVAAEVAAKFSYMQKTDIMSYVFKEEASINKERSFDVVGPDAENVTIGFRIPNAVTEEARAAKLIDLLLNNSVAGFIDLNLVKDQKLLSANSGVEQMMDYGVFMLTGKPKTGQTLEEVKDLLLGQLEKIRKGEFDKSMLDAILLNEEISNITKYKDNESRCFFLKDAYVQGIDYRDAYNDLAAMREMNKDFIVDFANLFLNQDRIVIYKRKGESALAEKIEKPEIHAVELNRDKQSQFVKQWLAMPSKAILPEAVNLKEVVKREYVGPAVLNYVQNTDNKLFDLTYRYDYGKWHNKSLSLVAPYMKLVGTKGYSAADISKAFYRWGCKFAFSEGNDHYNISIDGPEEFFDSAVWLLDRLMNEPAVDEVVCKQLVQDILKNRADAKLNPSAIRRALSQYAIYGPQNPMTWTLSNQELEKMKAEDIVKLLKGFKNIKHSVDYYGPREQAAVAKTILTLHALPADQTKHELAFDLGKSKSVDQLFKEQTQSARSVYFVHYSQVQASINWFYKSSVVNESEAAITTAFNQYFGGDMSSVVFQNIREAKALAYSTYAVYNSASMKNKPNMMMGYVGTQADKFHDAIGAMNELLTGLPKNDDIFSLAKQSLINRMETNRIKPEEYIGALHSQEEMGFSTTVPDMKMYAALPNLQMGDIVKFHQERVSGKPYTLAIVADRNRVTNADLSRYGKVTELTLEQIFGY
;
A
#
# COMPACT_ATOMS: atom_id res chain seq x y z
N MET A 1 1.68 -12.19 14.24
CA MET A 1 0.80 -12.62 13.14
C MET A 1 0.12 -13.92 13.55
N ILE A 2 -1.17 -14.06 13.30
CA ILE A 2 -1.91 -15.33 13.48
C ILE A 2 -2.50 -15.68 12.13
N ALA A 3 -2.10 -16.83 11.59
CA ALA A 3 -2.55 -17.34 10.30
C ALA A 3 -3.48 -18.54 10.47
N VAL A 4 -4.59 -18.55 9.77
CA VAL A 4 -5.52 -19.67 9.68
C VAL A 4 -5.51 -20.19 8.25
N ARG A 5 -5.29 -21.49 8.07
CA ARG A 5 -5.22 -22.14 6.75
C ARG A 5 -6.64 -22.41 6.25
N THR A 6 -7.37 -21.32 6.03
CA THR A 6 -8.72 -21.30 5.46
C THR A 6 -9.03 -19.95 4.88
N GLY A 7 -9.70 -19.93 3.74
CA GLY A 7 -10.09 -18.71 3.04
C GLY A 7 -11.36 -18.96 2.22
N SER A 8 -11.60 -18.12 1.22
CA SER A 8 -12.86 -18.16 0.46
C SER A 8 -13.10 -19.46 -0.30
N LYS A 9 -12.07 -20.26 -0.60
CA LYS A 9 -12.31 -21.57 -1.24
C LYS A 9 -13.09 -22.52 -0.34
N ASN A 10 -13.02 -22.33 0.98
CA ASN A 10 -13.70 -23.14 1.97
C ASN A 10 -15.12 -22.66 2.28
N ASP A 11 -15.54 -21.53 1.72
CA ASP A 11 -16.92 -21.04 1.88
C ASP A 11 -17.93 -22.06 1.34
N PRO A 12 -19.06 -22.25 2.00
CA PRO A 12 -20.16 -23.02 1.42
C PRO A 12 -20.66 -22.38 0.12
N SER A 13 -20.91 -23.17 -0.91
CA SER A 13 -21.37 -22.67 -2.22
C SER A 13 -22.68 -21.88 -2.16
N THR A 14 -23.46 -22.07 -1.11
CA THR A 14 -24.73 -21.35 -0.85
C THR A 14 -24.56 -20.06 -0.06
N ASN A 15 -23.34 -19.77 0.45
CA ASN A 15 -23.06 -18.62 1.31
C ASN A 15 -21.60 -18.18 1.16
N THR A 16 -21.22 -17.66 0.00
CA THR A 16 -19.85 -17.20 -0.27
C THR A 16 -19.56 -15.86 0.41
N GLY A 17 -18.29 -15.60 0.72
CA GLY A 17 -17.83 -14.43 1.45
C GLY A 17 -17.80 -14.61 2.97
N LEU A 18 -18.04 -15.84 3.47
CA LEU A 18 -18.08 -16.09 4.92
C LEU A 18 -16.71 -15.92 5.58
N ALA A 19 -15.65 -16.40 4.94
CA ALA A 19 -14.28 -16.26 5.46
C ALA A 19 -13.93 -14.79 5.71
N HIS A 20 -14.17 -13.95 4.72
CA HIS A 20 -13.90 -12.51 4.80
C HIS A 20 -14.83 -11.83 5.82
N TYR A 21 -16.10 -12.19 5.83
CA TYR A 21 -17.03 -11.61 6.81
C TYR A 21 -16.67 -11.99 8.27
N LEU A 22 -16.25 -13.24 8.49
CA LEU A 22 -15.79 -13.71 9.79
C LEU A 22 -14.54 -12.98 10.25
N GLU A 23 -13.62 -12.66 9.32
CA GLU A 23 -12.46 -11.82 9.61
C GLU A 23 -12.88 -10.51 10.27
N HIS A 24 -13.83 -9.77 9.68
CA HIS A 24 -14.38 -8.53 10.25
C HIS A 24 -15.00 -8.76 11.64
N MET A 25 -15.73 -9.86 11.80
CA MET A 25 -16.43 -10.13 13.06
C MET A 25 -15.51 -10.45 14.23
N LEU A 26 -14.28 -10.91 13.95
CA LEU A 26 -13.29 -11.20 14.99
C LEU A 26 -12.73 -9.94 15.68
N PHE A 27 -13.05 -8.76 15.21
CA PHE A 27 -12.72 -7.48 15.85
C PHE A 27 -13.82 -6.97 16.81
N LYS A 28 -14.98 -7.65 16.85
CA LYS A 28 -16.17 -7.15 17.59
C LYS A 28 -16.24 -7.64 19.05
N GLY A 29 -15.26 -8.40 19.49
CA GLY A 29 -15.10 -8.84 20.88
C GLY A 29 -15.66 -10.21 21.19
N THR A 30 -15.63 -10.53 22.50
CA THR A 30 -16.02 -11.84 23.06
C THR A 30 -17.14 -11.67 24.10
N ASP A 31 -17.45 -12.74 24.84
CA ASP A 31 -18.34 -12.65 26.00
C ASP A 31 -17.68 -11.95 27.21
N LYS A 32 -16.36 -11.65 27.18
CA LYS A 32 -15.64 -10.94 28.25
C LYS A 32 -15.34 -9.49 27.93
N TYR A 33 -15.14 -9.14 26.65
CA TYR A 33 -14.95 -7.77 26.22
C TYR A 33 -15.83 -7.43 25.03
N GLY A 34 -16.08 -6.15 24.79
CA GLY A 34 -17.06 -5.66 23.81
C GLY A 34 -18.49 -5.56 24.35
N SER A 35 -18.72 -5.87 25.64
CA SER A 35 -20.04 -5.80 26.26
C SER A 35 -19.97 -5.16 27.65
N LEU A 36 -20.96 -4.33 28.00
CA LEU A 36 -21.20 -3.81 29.34
C LEU A 36 -21.82 -4.87 30.24
N ASP A 37 -22.72 -5.70 29.71
CA ASP A 37 -23.48 -6.70 30.46
C ASP A 37 -23.84 -7.85 29.52
N TRP A 38 -22.95 -8.84 29.45
CA TRP A 38 -23.13 -10.01 28.59
C TRP A 38 -24.44 -10.75 28.86
N ALA A 39 -24.82 -10.88 30.13
CA ALA A 39 -26.04 -11.63 30.50
C ALA A 39 -27.31 -10.97 29.95
N LYS A 40 -27.32 -9.67 29.72
CA LYS A 40 -28.42 -8.96 29.08
C LYS A 40 -28.30 -8.88 27.54
N GLU A 41 -27.09 -8.86 27.02
CA GLU A 41 -26.83 -8.80 25.58
C GLU A 41 -27.09 -10.16 24.88
N GLU A 42 -26.61 -11.25 25.46
CA GLU A 42 -26.70 -12.60 24.86
C GLU A 42 -28.11 -13.00 24.40
N PRO A 43 -29.20 -12.81 25.21
CA PRO A 43 -30.55 -13.15 24.74
C PRO A 43 -31.02 -12.37 23.52
N LEU A 44 -30.57 -11.10 23.37
CA LEU A 44 -30.91 -10.27 22.22
C LEU A 44 -30.14 -10.73 20.96
N LEU A 45 -28.87 -11.08 21.13
CA LEU A 45 -28.07 -11.62 20.02
C LEU A 45 -28.62 -12.96 19.52
N LYS A 46 -29.09 -13.85 20.42
CA LYS A 46 -29.76 -15.11 20.04
C LYS A 46 -31.07 -14.85 19.26
N GLN A 47 -31.81 -13.81 19.58
CA GLN A 47 -33.00 -13.42 18.80
C GLN A 47 -32.60 -12.90 17.41
N ILE A 48 -31.54 -12.09 17.31
CA ILE A 48 -31.00 -11.61 16.03
C ILE A 48 -30.58 -12.78 15.17
N ASP A 49 -29.86 -13.77 15.73
CA ASP A 49 -29.48 -14.99 15.04
C ASP A 49 -30.69 -15.70 14.41
N GLY A 50 -31.73 -15.99 15.20
CA GLY A 50 -32.93 -16.65 14.71
C GLY A 50 -33.66 -15.85 13.63
N LEU A 51 -33.64 -14.52 13.72
CA LEU A 51 -34.24 -13.64 12.70
C LEU A 51 -33.44 -13.62 11.41
N TYR A 52 -32.13 -13.66 11.45
CA TYR A 52 -31.29 -13.76 10.23
C TYR A 52 -31.50 -15.09 9.53
N GLU A 53 -31.58 -16.21 10.27
CA GLU A 53 -31.87 -17.51 9.66
C GLU A 53 -33.28 -17.53 9.05
N LEU A 54 -34.28 -16.94 9.73
CA LEU A 54 -35.63 -16.80 9.17
C LEU A 54 -35.61 -15.90 7.91
N TYR A 55 -34.84 -14.81 7.93
CA TYR A 55 -34.66 -13.90 6.78
C TYR A 55 -34.03 -14.62 5.59
N ASN A 56 -32.97 -15.41 5.84
CA ASN A 56 -32.25 -16.18 4.83
C ASN A 56 -33.18 -17.18 4.10
N HIS A 57 -34.07 -17.86 4.84
CA HIS A 57 -35.01 -18.85 4.29
C HIS A 57 -36.33 -18.25 3.76
N THR A 58 -36.56 -16.94 3.91
CA THR A 58 -37.79 -16.27 3.47
C THR A 58 -37.60 -15.65 2.08
N THR A 59 -38.42 -16.02 1.10
CA THR A 59 -38.38 -15.49 -0.27
C THR A 59 -39.39 -14.35 -0.52
N ASP A 60 -40.47 -14.25 0.27
CA ASP A 60 -41.47 -13.21 0.15
C ASP A 60 -40.92 -11.83 0.52
N PRO A 61 -40.90 -10.84 -0.39
CA PRO A 61 -40.29 -9.52 -0.15
C PRO A 61 -40.92 -8.74 1.00
N SER A 62 -42.25 -8.85 1.19
CA SER A 62 -42.98 -8.14 2.24
C SER A 62 -42.63 -8.72 3.62
N LYS A 63 -42.56 -10.05 3.71
CA LYS A 63 -42.14 -10.73 4.93
C LYS A 63 -40.68 -10.43 5.23
N ARG A 64 -39.78 -10.49 4.25
CA ARG A 64 -38.37 -10.12 4.41
C ARG A 64 -38.21 -8.72 4.99
N LYS A 65 -38.94 -7.74 4.44
CA LYS A 65 -38.91 -6.36 4.97
C LYS A 65 -39.36 -6.28 6.42
N SER A 66 -40.41 -7.06 6.79
CA SER A 66 -40.87 -7.12 8.17
C SER A 66 -39.86 -7.76 9.14
N ILE A 67 -39.22 -8.88 8.72
CA ILE A 67 -38.17 -9.56 9.51
C ILE A 67 -36.99 -8.61 9.69
N TYR A 68 -36.56 -7.90 8.64
CA TYR A 68 -35.42 -7.01 8.72
C TYR A 68 -35.65 -5.82 9.66
N ARG A 69 -36.90 -5.27 9.69
CA ARG A 69 -37.27 -4.27 10.70
C ARG A 69 -37.21 -4.80 12.13
N ALA A 70 -37.53 -6.09 12.33
CA ALA A 70 -37.37 -6.72 13.64
C ALA A 70 -35.90 -6.89 13.99
N ILE A 71 -35.04 -7.28 13.02
CA ILE A 71 -33.59 -7.34 13.19
C ILE A 71 -33.06 -5.96 13.60
N ASP A 72 -33.41 -4.90 12.87
CA ASP A 72 -32.95 -3.54 13.19
C ASP A 72 -33.40 -3.13 14.61
N SER A 73 -34.66 -3.33 14.98
CA SER A 73 -35.19 -2.99 16.30
C SER A 73 -34.45 -3.71 17.43
N ILE A 74 -34.19 -5.03 17.29
CA ILE A 74 -33.50 -5.80 18.32
C ILE A 74 -32.01 -5.46 18.34
N SER A 75 -31.41 -5.17 17.18
CA SER A 75 -30.03 -4.72 17.10
C SER A 75 -29.81 -3.38 17.82
N GLN A 76 -30.78 -2.44 17.70
CA GLN A 76 -30.79 -1.20 18.49
C GLN A 76 -30.84 -1.47 20.02
N ALA A 77 -31.60 -2.49 20.43
CA ALA A 77 -31.67 -2.86 21.85
C ALA A 77 -30.36 -3.52 22.34
N ALA A 78 -29.76 -4.39 21.51
CA ALA A 78 -28.48 -5.05 21.82
C ALA A 78 -27.31 -4.05 21.85
N ALA A 79 -27.30 -3.07 20.94
CA ALA A 79 -26.26 -2.04 20.87
C ALA A 79 -26.12 -1.21 22.15
N LYS A 80 -27.17 -1.10 22.97
CA LYS A 80 -27.13 -0.44 24.29
C LYS A 80 -26.17 -1.13 25.28
N PHE A 81 -25.86 -2.39 25.04
CA PHE A 81 -24.90 -3.16 25.84
C PHE A 81 -23.54 -3.28 25.14
N ALA A 82 -23.45 -3.06 23.85
CA ALA A 82 -22.20 -3.17 23.10
C ALA A 82 -21.23 -2.03 23.46
N ILE A 83 -19.95 -2.39 23.64
CA ILE A 83 -18.84 -1.45 23.73
C ILE A 83 -18.08 -1.57 22.41
N ALA A 84 -18.09 -0.51 21.61
CA ALA A 84 -17.42 -0.54 20.32
C ALA A 84 -15.90 -0.61 20.46
N ASN A 85 -15.30 -1.45 19.62
CA ASN A 85 -13.87 -1.44 19.29
C ASN A 85 -12.92 -1.51 20.50
N GLU A 86 -13.27 -2.33 21.51
CA GLU A 86 -12.37 -2.56 22.63
C GLU A 86 -11.08 -3.29 22.21
N TYR A 87 -11.11 -4.10 21.13
CA TYR A 87 -9.91 -4.70 20.56
C TYR A 87 -8.94 -3.62 20.06
N ASP A 88 -9.41 -2.67 19.26
CA ASP A 88 -8.57 -1.58 18.74
C ASP A 88 -8.01 -0.69 19.86
N LYS A 89 -8.81 -0.43 20.92
CA LYS A 89 -8.34 0.29 22.11
C LYS A 89 -7.21 -0.46 22.82
N MET A 90 -7.30 -1.78 22.92
CA MET A 90 -6.22 -2.60 23.50
C MET A 90 -4.98 -2.62 22.61
N CYS A 91 -5.12 -2.75 21.28
CA CYS A 91 -4.01 -2.62 20.35
C CYS A 91 -3.35 -1.23 20.45
N GLN A 92 -4.13 -0.16 20.54
CA GLN A 92 -3.61 1.17 20.78
C GLN A 92 -2.84 1.25 22.11
N ALA A 93 -3.36 0.67 23.19
CA ALA A 93 -2.69 0.65 24.48
C ALA A 93 -1.38 -0.16 24.49
N LEU A 94 -1.25 -1.18 23.62
CA LEU A 94 0.03 -1.85 23.36
C LEU A 94 1.06 -0.94 22.70
N GLY A 95 0.63 0.05 21.95
CA GLY A 95 1.47 0.79 21.01
C GLY A 95 1.60 0.05 19.68
N ALA A 96 0.63 -0.79 19.33
CA ALA A 96 0.64 -1.55 18.09
C ALA A 96 0.60 -0.62 16.86
N GLU A 97 1.36 -0.99 15.84
CA GLU A 97 1.33 -0.38 14.51
C GLU A 97 0.88 -1.43 13.50
N GLY A 98 0.36 -1.00 12.35
CA GLY A 98 -0.03 -1.91 11.27
C GLY A 98 -1.04 -2.98 11.67
N THR A 99 -1.86 -2.75 12.72
CA THR A 99 -2.96 -3.67 13.07
C THR A 99 -3.88 -3.82 11.88
N ASN A 100 -3.96 -5.03 11.34
CA ASN A 100 -4.72 -5.34 10.14
C ASN A 100 -5.12 -6.82 10.10
N ALA A 101 -5.95 -7.16 9.14
CA ALA A 101 -6.22 -8.54 8.74
C ALA A 101 -6.50 -8.60 7.25
N PHE A 102 -6.39 -9.78 6.68
CA PHE A 102 -6.80 -10.03 5.31
C PHE A 102 -7.24 -11.47 5.11
N THR A 103 -8.13 -11.67 4.16
CA THR A 103 -8.58 -12.97 3.69
C THR A 103 -8.26 -13.13 2.21
N SER A 104 -7.74 -14.29 1.83
CA SER A 104 -7.57 -14.71 0.44
C SER A 104 -8.35 -15.98 0.14
N THR A 105 -8.00 -16.66 -0.94
CA THR A 105 -8.59 -17.94 -1.30
C THR A 105 -8.26 -19.07 -0.30
N ASP A 106 -7.04 -19.04 0.27
CA ASP A 106 -6.46 -20.14 1.06
C ASP A 106 -6.21 -19.79 2.53
N GLU A 107 -6.27 -18.54 2.89
CA GLU A 107 -5.87 -18.04 4.21
C GLU A 107 -6.71 -16.91 4.74
N THR A 108 -6.77 -16.81 6.08
CA THR A 108 -7.19 -15.62 6.82
C THR A 108 -6.09 -15.29 7.83
N VAL A 109 -5.59 -14.06 7.82
CA VAL A 109 -4.41 -13.67 8.58
C VAL A 109 -4.68 -12.40 9.37
N TYR A 110 -4.24 -12.38 10.63
CA TYR A 110 -4.35 -11.24 11.56
C TYR A 110 -2.96 -10.75 11.92
N ILE A 111 -2.70 -9.46 11.76
CA ILE A 111 -1.38 -8.85 11.86
C ILE A 111 -1.36 -7.78 12.96
N ASN A 112 -0.30 -7.79 13.75
CA ASN A 112 0.04 -6.70 14.66
C ASN A 112 1.57 -6.53 14.67
N ASP A 113 2.06 -5.31 14.58
CA ASP A 113 3.40 -4.94 14.97
C ASP A 113 3.34 -4.30 16.37
N ILE A 114 4.04 -4.90 17.32
CA ILE A 114 3.93 -4.53 18.74
C ILE A 114 5.31 -4.33 19.37
N PRO A 115 5.44 -3.45 20.37
CA PRO A 115 6.62 -3.36 21.20
C PRO A 115 6.99 -4.69 21.88
N SER A 116 8.28 -5.03 21.91
CA SER A 116 8.76 -6.32 22.42
C SER A 116 8.36 -6.59 23.89
N ASN A 117 8.24 -5.55 24.70
CA ASN A 117 7.79 -5.65 26.11
C ASN A 117 6.28 -5.88 26.26
N MET A 118 5.54 -5.85 25.18
CA MET A 118 4.07 -6.03 25.19
C MET A 118 3.64 -7.45 24.73
N VAL A 119 4.57 -8.34 24.40
CA VAL A 119 4.28 -9.70 23.89
C VAL A 119 3.31 -10.46 24.79
N SER A 120 3.52 -10.48 26.11
CA SER A 120 2.63 -11.20 27.05
C SER A 120 1.21 -10.62 27.10
N LYS A 121 1.08 -9.30 27.03
CA LYS A 121 -0.24 -8.63 26.92
C LYS A 121 -0.93 -8.97 25.60
N TRP A 122 -0.21 -8.94 24.51
CA TRP A 122 -0.72 -9.30 23.19
C TRP A 122 -1.18 -10.77 23.15
N LEU A 123 -0.39 -11.70 23.66
CA LEU A 123 -0.78 -13.12 23.74
C LEU A 123 -2.05 -13.31 24.60
N THR A 124 -2.24 -12.51 25.67
CA THR A 124 -3.46 -12.55 26.48
C THR A 124 -4.68 -12.05 25.70
N LEU A 125 -4.50 -10.98 24.94
CA LEU A 125 -5.54 -10.41 24.08
C LEU A 125 -5.96 -11.39 23.00
N GLU A 126 -4.97 -11.93 22.25
CA GLU A 126 -5.25 -12.86 21.14
C GLU A 126 -5.84 -14.20 21.63
N ALA A 127 -5.35 -14.72 22.75
CA ALA A 127 -5.95 -15.92 23.35
C ALA A 127 -7.42 -15.71 23.71
N GLU A 128 -7.79 -14.55 24.21
CA GLU A 128 -9.20 -14.23 24.49
C GLU A 128 -10.00 -14.01 23.19
N ARG A 129 -9.44 -13.32 22.19
CA ARG A 129 -10.08 -13.04 20.90
C ARG A 129 -10.55 -14.33 20.22
N PHE A 130 -9.67 -15.34 20.14
CA PHE A 130 -9.96 -16.64 19.52
C PHE A 130 -10.64 -17.65 20.45
N ARG A 131 -10.99 -17.28 21.70
CA ARG A 131 -11.66 -18.20 22.60
C ARG A 131 -13.15 -18.36 22.30
N LYS A 132 -13.82 -17.23 22.08
CA LYS A 132 -15.27 -17.22 21.83
C LYS A 132 -15.67 -15.90 21.19
N PRO A 133 -15.44 -15.71 19.91
CA PRO A 133 -15.88 -14.50 19.22
C PRO A 133 -17.40 -14.40 19.20
N ILE A 134 -17.89 -13.17 19.36
CA ILE A 134 -19.32 -12.87 19.36
C ILE A 134 -19.66 -12.04 18.12
N LEU A 135 -20.64 -12.46 17.34
CA LEU A 135 -21.11 -11.78 16.13
C LEU A 135 -21.97 -10.55 16.52
N ARG A 136 -21.32 -9.60 17.18
CA ARG A 136 -21.92 -8.38 17.70
C ARG A 136 -21.94 -7.30 16.63
N LEU A 137 -22.97 -6.45 16.59
CA LEU A 137 -23.10 -5.36 15.63
C LEU A 137 -23.08 -5.85 14.17
N PHE A 138 -23.55 -7.05 13.94
CA PHE A 138 -23.49 -7.74 12.65
C PHE A 138 -24.05 -6.92 11.49
N HIS A 139 -25.24 -6.31 11.66
CA HIS A 139 -25.89 -5.54 10.60
C HIS A 139 -25.11 -4.27 10.21
N THR A 140 -24.41 -3.65 11.17
CA THR A 140 -23.56 -2.48 10.92
C THR A 140 -22.32 -2.87 10.13
N GLU A 141 -21.73 -4.03 10.46
CA GLU A 141 -20.57 -4.54 9.72
C GLU A 141 -20.94 -4.99 8.31
N LEU A 142 -22.14 -5.55 8.13
CA LEU A 142 -22.66 -5.92 6.81
C LEU A 142 -22.70 -4.70 5.87
N GLU A 143 -23.02 -3.51 6.39
CA GLU A 143 -22.95 -2.28 5.61
C GLU A 143 -21.53 -1.94 5.14
N ALA A 144 -20.51 -2.18 5.99
CA ALA A 144 -19.11 -1.97 5.61
C ALA A 144 -18.70 -2.93 4.49
N VAL A 145 -19.05 -4.22 4.58
CA VAL A 145 -18.77 -5.22 3.54
C VAL A 145 -19.52 -4.90 2.23
N TYR A 146 -20.75 -4.36 2.28
CA TYR A 146 -21.43 -3.85 1.08
C TYR A 146 -20.65 -2.71 0.41
N GLU A 147 -20.10 -1.79 1.20
CA GLU A 147 -19.28 -0.70 0.64
C GLU A 147 -18.02 -1.24 -0.03
N GLU A 148 -17.36 -2.24 0.55
CA GLU A 148 -16.21 -2.90 -0.08
C GLU A 148 -16.58 -3.58 -1.40
N LYS A 149 -17.72 -4.30 -1.44
CA LYS A 149 -18.19 -4.90 -2.69
C LYS A 149 -18.49 -3.84 -3.74
N ASN A 150 -19.12 -2.72 -3.37
CA ASN A 150 -19.34 -1.62 -4.30
C ASN A 150 -18.04 -1.02 -4.84
N ILE A 151 -17.00 -0.91 -4.00
CA ILE A 151 -15.66 -0.46 -4.43
C ILE A 151 -15.06 -1.45 -5.43
N SER A 152 -15.16 -2.77 -5.19
CA SER A 152 -14.64 -3.78 -6.12
C SER A 152 -15.38 -3.74 -7.47
N LEU A 153 -16.68 -3.48 -7.47
CA LEU A 153 -17.49 -3.34 -8.70
C LEU A 153 -17.12 -2.10 -9.55
N ASP A 154 -16.51 -1.08 -8.93
CA ASP A 154 -16.03 0.12 -9.64
C ASP A 154 -14.61 -0.07 -10.25
N ARG A 155 -13.88 -1.13 -9.89
CA ARG A 155 -12.51 -1.38 -10.33
C ARG A 155 -12.47 -2.35 -11.51
N ASP A 156 -12.02 -1.89 -12.67
CA ASP A 156 -11.89 -2.75 -13.84
C ASP A 156 -10.85 -3.86 -13.66
N GLY A 157 -9.81 -3.63 -12.87
CA GLY A 157 -8.80 -4.64 -12.52
C GLY A 157 -9.39 -5.83 -11.80
N ASP A 158 -10.30 -5.59 -10.83
CA ASP A 158 -10.97 -6.66 -10.08
C ASP A 158 -11.88 -7.48 -11.00
N LYS A 159 -12.59 -6.83 -11.93
CA LYS A 159 -13.40 -7.52 -12.96
C LYS A 159 -12.57 -8.39 -13.89
N VAL A 160 -11.38 -7.93 -14.28
CA VAL A 160 -10.42 -8.70 -15.11
C VAL A 160 -9.95 -9.94 -14.35
N TYR A 161 -9.57 -9.76 -13.09
CA TYR A 161 -9.11 -10.86 -12.22
C TYR A 161 -10.22 -11.89 -11.98
N GLU A 162 -11.40 -11.45 -11.55
CA GLU A 162 -12.56 -12.34 -11.33
C GLU A 162 -12.91 -13.12 -12.62
N LYS A 163 -12.89 -12.44 -13.79
CA LYS A 163 -13.16 -13.09 -15.08
C LYS A 163 -12.10 -14.11 -15.45
N LEU A 164 -10.82 -13.78 -15.23
CA LEU A 164 -9.71 -14.68 -15.50
C LEU A 164 -9.82 -15.96 -14.66
N PHE A 165 -10.01 -15.83 -13.34
CA PHE A 165 -10.12 -16.96 -12.43
C PHE A 165 -11.35 -17.80 -12.69
N ALA A 166 -12.50 -17.20 -12.96
CA ALA A 166 -13.72 -17.91 -13.33
C ALA A 166 -13.58 -18.76 -14.62
N GLU A 167 -12.71 -18.36 -15.53
CA GLU A 167 -12.47 -19.10 -16.76
C GLU A 167 -11.33 -20.12 -16.65
N LEU A 168 -10.35 -19.88 -15.78
CA LEU A 168 -9.29 -20.83 -15.47
C LEU A 168 -9.80 -21.99 -14.60
N PHE A 169 -10.71 -21.72 -13.65
CA PHE A 169 -11.15 -22.65 -12.61
C PHE A 169 -12.68 -22.82 -12.64
N LYS A 170 -13.18 -23.54 -13.63
CA LYS A 170 -14.64 -23.74 -13.83
C LYS A 170 -15.28 -24.71 -12.86
N GLY A 171 -14.51 -25.60 -12.28
CA GLY A 171 -14.96 -26.64 -11.35
C GLY A 171 -14.37 -26.50 -9.95
N HIS A 172 -13.45 -25.57 -9.76
CA HIS A 172 -12.77 -25.33 -8.50
C HIS A 172 -13.24 -24.01 -7.86
N ASN A 173 -13.28 -23.95 -6.53
CA ASN A 173 -13.74 -22.76 -5.81
C ASN A 173 -12.88 -21.50 -6.02
N TYR A 174 -11.65 -21.63 -6.52
CA TYR A 174 -10.86 -20.46 -6.94
C TYR A 174 -11.53 -19.63 -8.04
N GLY A 175 -12.32 -20.25 -8.90
CA GLY A 175 -13.07 -19.56 -9.94
C GLY A 175 -14.57 -19.46 -9.69
N LEU A 176 -15.13 -20.32 -8.84
CA LEU A 176 -16.56 -20.35 -8.54
C LEU A 176 -16.96 -19.34 -7.45
N GLN A 177 -16.01 -18.94 -6.61
CA GLN A 177 -16.25 -18.09 -5.45
C GLN A 177 -15.25 -16.94 -5.41
N THR A 178 -15.74 -15.75 -5.11
CA THR A 178 -14.87 -14.58 -4.86
C THR A 178 -14.69 -14.38 -3.36
N THR A 179 -13.55 -13.86 -2.92
CA THR A 179 -13.25 -13.69 -1.49
C THR A 179 -14.31 -12.84 -0.77
N ILE A 180 -14.78 -11.79 -1.42
CA ILE A 180 -15.83 -10.92 -0.86
C ILE A 180 -17.24 -11.51 -0.99
N GLY A 181 -17.42 -12.62 -1.74
CA GLY A 181 -18.70 -13.22 -2.00
C GLY A 181 -19.54 -12.55 -3.09
N THR A 182 -20.68 -13.18 -3.41
CA THR A 182 -21.64 -12.63 -4.39
C THR A 182 -22.57 -11.63 -3.73
N VAL A 183 -23.12 -10.69 -4.53
CA VAL A 183 -24.13 -9.74 -4.09
C VAL A 183 -25.35 -10.46 -3.49
N GLU A 184 -25.76 -11.57 -4.08
CA GLU A 184 -26.89 -12.37 -3.60
C GLU A 184 -26.64 -12.97 -2.21
N HIS A 185 -25.47 -13.56 -1.98
CA HIS A 185 -25.12 -14.15 -0.70
C HIS A 185 -24.93 -13.10 0.38
N LEU A 186 -24.32 -11.97 0.06
CA LEU A 186 -24.21 -10.83 0.99
C LEU A 186 -25.58 -10.30 1.40
N LYS A 187 -26.60 -10.31 0.50
CA LYS A 187 -27.97 -9.93 0.82
C LYS A 187 -28.72 -10.97 1.67
N ASN A 188 -28.17 -12.18 1.81
CA ASN A 188 -28.80 -13.30 2.50
C ASN A 188 -27.83 -13.96 3.49
N PRO A 189 -27.26 -13.24 4.46
CA PRO A 189 -26.28 -13.79 5.38
C PRO A 189 -26.90 -14.84 6.31
N SER A 190 -26.11 -15.84 6.71
CA SER A 190 -26.42 -16.80 7.75
C SER A 190 -25.38 -16.72 8.87
N LEU A 191 -25.83 -16.36 10.09
CA LEU A 191 -24.95 -16.30 11.25
C LEU A 191 -24.58 -17.69 11.74
N GLU A 192 -25.47 -18.67 11.52
CA GLU A 192 -25.18 -20.07 11.82
C GLU A 192 -24.04 -20.60 10.94
N ALA A 193 -24.08 -20.29 9.63
CA ALA A 193 -23.03 -20.69 8.71
C ALA A 193 -21.67 -20.07 9.10
N ILE A 194 -21.63 -18.80 9.53
CA ILE A 194 -20.41 -18.14 10.01
C ILE A 194 -19.85 -18.84 11.26
N ARG A 195 -20.73 -19.21 12.23
CA ARG A 195 -20.27 -19.94 13.43
C ARG A 195 -19.78 -21.35 13.10
N ASN A 196 -20.46 -22.04 12.19
CA ASN A 196 -20.04 -23.36 11.74
C ASN A 196 -18.66 -23.29 11.08
N TYR A 197 -18.44 -22.29 10.22
CA TYR A 197 -17.14 -22.04 9.59
C TYR A 197 -16.04 -21.78 10.64
N TYR A 198 -16.33 -20.93 11.65
CA TYR A 198 -15.39 -20.68 12.75
C TYR A 198 -15.04 -21.96 13.51
N ASN A 199 -16.05 -22.73 13.92
CA ASN A 199 -15.85 -23.95 14.69
C ASN A 199 -15.11 -25.04 13.93
N GLU A 200 -15.23 -25.08 12.62
CA GLU A 200 -14.56 -26.05 11.74
C GLU A 200 -13.09 -25.69 11.50
N TYR A 201 -12.80 -24.43 11.18
CA TYR A 201 -11.48 -24.05 10.68
C TYR A 201 -10.57 -23.34 11.69
N TYR A 202 -11.11 -22.70 12.73
CA TYR A 202 -10.31 -21.96 13.71
C TYR A 202 -9.90 -22.85 14.88
N VAL A 203 -9.17 -23.90 14.58
CA VAL A 203 -8.69 -24.92 15.51
C VAL A 203 -7.17 -25.01 15.50
N PRO A 204 -6.51 -25.44 16.60
CA PRO A 204 -5.06 -25.30 16.77
C PRO A 204 -4.22 -26.05 15.75
N ASN A 205 -4.75 -27.10 15.13
CA ASN A 205 -4.06 -27.82 14.05
C ASN A 205 -4.25 -27.21 12.66
N ASN A 206 -4.98 -26.09 12.55
CA ASN A 206 -5.18 -25.30 11.33
C ASN A 206 -4.75 -23.85 11.49
N MET A 207 -4.11 -23.51 12.60
CA MET A 207 -3.68 -22.16 12.92
C MET A 207 -2.20 -22.13 13.26
N ALA A 208 -1.54 -21.01 12.98
CA ALA A 208 -0.16 -20.75 13.39
C ALA A 208 -0.05 -19.38 14.03
N ILE A 209 0.70 -19.30 15.11
CA ILE A 209 1.19 -18.04 15.68
C ILE A 209 2.62 -17.87 15.16
N ILE A 210 2.84 -16.78 14.42
CA ILE A 210 4.11 -16.50 13.73
C ILE A 210 4.65 -15.18 14.27
N MET A 211 5.86 -15.21 14.78
CA MET A 211 6.47 -14.06 15.42
C MET A 211 7.92 -13.87 14.98
N SER A 212 8.30 -12.62 14.81
CA SER A 212 9.69 -12.23 14.55
C SER A 212 10.00 -10.93 15.27
N GLY A 213 11.12 -10.88 15.99
CA GLY A 213 11.51 -9.68 16.74
C GLY A 213 12.37 -9.99 17.96
N ASP A 214 12.42 -9.05 18.88
CA ASP A 214 13.20 -9.11 20.11
C ASP A 214 12.41 -9.81 21.24
N PHE A 215 12.53 -11.13 21.34
CA PHE A 215 11.94 -11.94 22.41
C PHE A 215 12.68 -13.28 22.57
N ASP A 216 12.51 -13.90 23.75
CA ASP A 216 12.97 -15.28 24.01
C ASP A 216 11.95 -16.27 23.44
N PRO A 217 12.29 -17.04 22.38
CA PRO A 217 11.37 -17.93 21.72
C PRO A 217 10.86 -19.08 22.59
N ASP A 218 11.68 -19.62 23.49
CA ASP A 218 11.27 -20.72 24.38
C ASP A 218 10.29 -20.24 25.44
N ALA A 219 10.54 -19.08 26.04
CA ALA A 219 9.64 -18.46 27.00
C ALA A 219 8.28 -18.10 26.34
N VAL A 220 8.30 -17.53 25.13
CA VAL A 220 7.09 -17.19 24.38
C VAL A 220 6.33 -18.45 23.97
N ALA A 221 7.00 -19.50 23.50
CA ALA A 221 6.35 -20.77 23.16
C ALA A 221 5.65 -21.40 24.38
N ALA A 222 6.28 -21.36 25.54
CA ALA A 222 5.67 -21.84 26.79
C ALA A 222 4.42 -21.02 27.18
N GLU A 223 4.49 -19.70 27.00
CA GLU A 223 3.36 -18.80 27.26
C GLU A 223 2.19 -19.02 26.29
N VAL A 224 2.48 -19.20 24.99
CA VAL A 224 1.49 -19.59 23.96
C VAL A 224 0.81 -20.90 24.36
N ALA A 225 1.58 -21.93 24.68
CA ALA A 225 1.03 -23.23 25.11
C ALA A 225 0.09 -23.12 26.31
N ALA A 226 0.43 -22.27 27.28
CA ALA A 226 -0.41 -22.03 28.46
C ALA A 226 -1.70 -21.25 28.13
N LYS A 227 -1.60 -20.14 27.40
CA LYS A 227 -2.73 -19.23 27.13
C LYS A 227 -3.74 -19.81 26.14
N PHE A 228 -3.28 -20.57 25.15
CA PHE A 228 -4.13 -21.20 24.12
C PHE A 228 -4.51 -22.66 24.47
N SER A 229 -4.21 -23.15 25.68
CA SER A 229 -4.50 -24.52 26.14
C SER A 229 -6.00 -24.91 26.10
N TYR A 230 -6.89 -23.94 25.99
CA TYR A 230 -8.34 -24.17 25.84
C TYR A 230 -8.72 -24.70 24.45
N MET A 231 -7.89 -24.50 23.43
CA MET A 231 -8.17 -24.94 22.06
C MET A 231 -8.03 -26.46 21.94
N GLN A 232 -9.00 -27.06 21.30
CA GLN A 232 -9.03 -28.51 21.08
C GLN A 232 -8.78 -28.82 19.61
N LYS A 233 -7.88 -29.76 19.36
CA LYS A 233 -7.65 -30.30 18.03
C LYS A 233 -8.93 -30.98 17.50
N THR A 234 -9.28 -30.67 16.26
CA THR A 234 -10.44 -31.25 15.57
C THR A 234 -10.02 -31.70 14.19
N ASP A 235 -10.56 -32.77 13.71
CA ASP A 235 -10.34 -33.22 12.33
C ASP A 235 -11.04 -32.24 11.39
N ILE A 236 -10.29 -31.74 10.43
CA ILE A 236 -10.78 -30.81 9.42
C ILE A 236 -11.04 -31.60 8.14
N MET A 237 -12.21 -31.41 7.57
CA MET A 237 -12.49 -32.01 6.27
C MET A 237 -11.63 -31.31 5.21
N SER A 238 -10.78 -32.11 4.54
CA SER A 238 -10.01 -31.61 3.40
C SER A 238 -10.96 -31.15 2.30
N TYR A 239 -10.67 -30.00 1.71
CA TYR A 239 -11.37 -29.56 0.52
C TYR A 239 -11.11 -30.58 -0.61
N VAL A 240 -12.17 -31.20 -1.08
CA VAL A 240 -12.10 -32.21 -2.14
C VAL A 240 -12.64 -31.64 -3.43
N PHE A 241 -11.83 -31.62 -4.45
CA PHE A 241 -12.19 -31.12 -5.76
C PHE A 241 -11.84 -32.10 -6.85
N LYS A 242 -12.52 -31.97 -7.97
CA LYS A 242 -12.17 -32.70 -9.19
C LYS A 242 -11.11 -31.87 -9.93
N GLU A 243 -10.08 -32.56 -10.41
CA GLU A 243 -9.07 -31.92 -11.24
C GLU A 243 -9.71 -31.14 -12.41
N GLU A 244 -9.26 -29.93 -12.62
CA GLU A 244 -9.75 -29.08 -13.69
C GLU A 244 -9.42 -29.67 -15.06
N ALA A 245 -10.41 -29.75 -15.94
CA ALA A 245 -10.19 -30.19 -17.31
C ALA A 245 -9.23 -29.27 -18.05
N SER A 246 -8.44 -29.82 -18.98
CA SER A 246 -7.62 -29.04 -19.89
C SER A 246 -8.47 -28.02 -20.66
N ILE A 247 -7.93 -26.82 -20.87
CA ILE A 247 -8.56 -25.76 -21.68
C ILE A 247 -8.56 -26.13 -23.17
N ASN A 248 -7.58 -26.94 -23.59
CA ASN A 248 -7.34 -27.47 -24.94
C ASN A 248 -7.02 -26.45 -26.03
N LYS A 249 -7.38 -25.17 -25.84
CA LYS A 249 -7.12 -24.09 -26.78
C LYS A 249 -7.31 -22.73 -26.11
N GLU A 250 -6.70 -21.70 -26.68
CA GLU A 250 -6.92 -20.33 -26.24
C GLU A 250 -8.40 -19.96 -26.25
N ARG A 251 -8.88 -19.41 -25.17
CA ARG A 251 -10.19 -18.75 -25.06
C ARG A 251 -9.99 -17.30 -24.65
N SER A 252 -10.69 -16.40 -25.32
CA SER A 252 -10.59 -14.96 -25.06
C SER A 252 -11.93 -14.37 -24.67
N PHE A 253 -11.90 -13.34 -23.82
CA PHE A 253 -13.05 -12.64 -23.29
C PHE A 253 -12.76 -11.15 -23.22
N ASP A 254 -13.80 -10.33 -23.40
CA ASP A 254 -13.73 -8.89 -23.20
C ASP A 254 -14.28 -8.49 -21.82
N VAL A 255 -13.57 -7.57 -21.15
CA VAL A 255 -14.04 -6.83 -19.99
C VAL A 255 -14.08 -5.35 -20.37
N VAL A 256 -15.25 -4.73 -20.29
CA VAL A 256 -15.45 -3.33 -20.67
C VAL A 256 -15.58 -2.45 -19.44
N GLY A 257 -14.87 -1.31 -19.43
CA GLY A 257 -14.94 -0.34 -18.35
C GLY A 257 -14.17 0.95 -18.66
N PRO A 258 -14.26 1.96 -17.79
CA PRO A 258 -13.71 3.30 -18.04
C PRO A 258 -12.18 3.39 -18.04
N ASP A 259 -11.49 2.49 -17.35
CA ASP A 259 -10.04 2.52 -17.23
C ASP A 259 -9.32 2.28 -18.55
N ALA A 260 -8.01 2.57 -18.59
CA ALA A 260 -7.16 2.33 -19.75
C ALA A 260 -7.13 0.86 -20.19
N GLU A 261 -6.97 0.63 -21.47
CA GLU A 261 -6.96 -0.70 -22.10
C GLU A 261 -5.71 -1.49 -21.70
N ASN A 262 -5.89 -2.80 -21.51
CA ASN A 262 -4.80 -3.77 -21.33
C ASN A 262 -5.24 -5.17 -21.75
N VAL A 263 -4.27 -6.09 -21.88
CA VAL A 263 -4.53 -7.51 -22.03
C VAL A 263 -3.88 -8.27 -20.88
N THR A 264 -4.59 -9.26 -20.35
CA THR A 264 -4.08 -10.21 -19.35
C THR A 264 -4.22 -11.63 -19.90
N ILE A 265 -3.13 -12.39 -19.90
CA ILE A 265 -3.07 -13.78 -20.33
C ILE A 265 -2.77 -14.64 -19.09
N GLY A 266 -3.62 -15.62 -18.78
CA GLY A 266 -3.43 -16.53 -17.65
C GLY A 266 -3.29 -17.97 -18.07
N PHE A 267 -2.38 -18.67 -17.40
CA PHE A 267 -2.13 -20.10 -17.54
C PHE A 267 -2.29 -20.75 -16.16
N ARG A 268 -3.01 -21.88 -16.12
CA ARG A 268 -3.06 -22.70 -14.91
C ARG A 268 -1.79 -23.53 -14.81
N ILE A 269 -1.14 -23.52 -13.65
CA ILE A 269 0.07 -24.26 -13.36
C ILE A 269 -0.09 -25.12 -12.10
N PRO A 270 0.80 -26.09 -11.84
CA PRO A 270 0.82 -26.85 -10.60
C PRO A 270 0.94 -25.95 -9.36
N ASN A 271 0.56 -26.50 -8.22
CA ASN A 271 0.50 -25.81 -6.95
C ASN A 271 1.90 -25.54 -6.33
N ALA A 272 1.90 -24.77 -5.25
CA ALA A 272 3.07 -24.22 -4.59
C ALA A 272 4.09 -25.25 -4.07
N VAL A 273 3.66 -26.49 -3.74
CA VAL A 273 4.54 -27.51 -3.16
C VAL A 273 5.33 -28.31 -4.19
N THR A 274 5.11 -28.09 -5.48
CA THR A 274 5.73 -28.85 -6.57
C THR A 274 7.07 -28.25 -7.02
N GLU A 275 7.91 -29.06 -7.66
CA GLU A 275 9.14 -28.56 -8.29
C GLU A 275 8.85 -27.63 -9.47
N GLU A 276 7.73 -27.83 -10.14
CA GLU A 276 7.21 -27.00 -11.23
C GLU A 276 6.93 -25.55 -10.78
N ALA A 277 6.57 -25.34 -9.51
CA ALA A 277 6.39 -24.00 -8.94
C ALA A 277 7.69 -23.18 -9.00
N ARG A 278 8.85 -23.83 -8.77
CA ARG A 278 10.17 -23.19 -8.90
C ARG A 278 10.51 -22.86 -10.35
N ALA A 279 10.18 -23.75 -11.28
CA ALA A 279 10.35 -23.48 -12.70
C ALA A 279 9.51 -22.29 -13.15
N ALA A 280 8.25 -22.20 -12.69
CA ALA A 280 7.39 -21.06 -12.97
C ALA A 280 8.00 -19.74 -12.46
N LYS A 281 8.55 -19.74 -11.23
CA LYS A 281 9.24 -18.56 -10.66
C LYS A 281 10.48 -18.18 -11.46
N LEU A 282 11.31 -19.14 -11.88
CA LEU A 282 12.47 -18.85 -12.72
C LEU A 282 12.07 -18.30 -14.10
N ILE A 283 11.01 -18.82 -14.69
CA ILE A 283 10.49 -18.31 -15.96
C ILE A 283 9.96 -16.89 -15.81
N ASP A 284 9.26 -16.60 -14.74
CA ASP A 284 8.80 -15.25 -14.44
C ASP A 284 9.99 -14.28 -14.38
N LEU A 285 11.05 -14.61 -13.64
CA LEU A 285 12.27 -13.79 -13.54
C LEU A 285 13.08 -13.73 -14.84
N LEU A 286 13.05 -14.76 -15.69
CA LEU A 286 13.61 -14.73 -17.04
C LEU A 286 12.84 -13.79 -17.97
N LEU A 287 11.52 -13.70 -17.80
CA LEU A 287 10.66 -12.82 -18.58
C LEU A 287 10.69 -11.38 -18.05
N ASN A 288 10.49 -11.20 -16.76
CA ASN A 288 10.36 -9.89 -16.12
C ASN A 288 11.04 -9.86 -14.75
N ASN A 289 12.15 -9.16 -14.64
CA ASN A 289 12.84 -8.88 -13.39
C ASN A 289 13.06 -7.37 -13.18
N SER A 290 12.34 -6.55 -13.94
CA SER A 290 12.38 -5.08 -13.98
C SER A 290 13.70 -4.47 -14.49
N VAL A 291 14.67 -5.28 -14.93
CA VAL A 291 16.00 -4.82 -15.38
C VAL A 291 16.41 -5.43 -16.72
N ALA A 292 16.48 -6.76 -16.79
CA ALA A 292 17.13 -7.51 -17.88
C ALA A 292 16.35 -8.76 -18.34
N GLY A 293 15.10 -8.93 -17.96
CA GLY A 293 14.24 -9.98 -18.47
C GLY A 293 13.86 -9.77 -19.93
N PHE A 294 13.34 -10.79 -20.59
CA PHE A 294 12.96 -10.70 -22.00
C PHE A 294 11.87 -9.64 -22.26
N ILE A 295 10.88 -9.54 -21.39
CA ILE A 295 9.85 -8.49 -21.45
C ILE A 295 10.50 -7.13 -21.22
N ASP A 296 11.36 -7.02 -20.21
CA ASP A 296 12.01 -5.76 -19.84
C ASP A 296 12.84 -5.21 -21.02
N LEU A 297 13.65 -6.06 -21.65
CA LEU A 297 14.54 -5.63 -22.72
C LEU A 297 13.82 -5.49 -24.06
N ASN A 298 13.06 -6.53 -24.47
CA ASN A 298 12.57 -6.62 -25.84
C ASN A 298 11.23 -5.88 -26.07
N LEU A 299 10.47 -5.60 -25.02
CA LEU A 299 9.16 -4.95 -25.12
C LEU A 299 9.14 -3.56 -24.48
N VAL A 300 9.63 -3.44 -23.27
CA VAL A 300 9.59 -2.17 -22.53
C VAL A 300 10.75 -1.25 -22.92
N LYS A 301 11.98 -1.74 -22.85
CA LYS A 301 13.18 -0.96 -23.19
C LYS A 301 13.27 -0.67 -24.70
N ASP A 302 12.90 -1.62 -25.54
CA ASP A 302 12.74 -1.43 -27.00
C ASP A 302 11.50 -0.58 -27.36
N GLN A 303 10.75 -0.11 -26.35
CA GLN A 303 9.56 0.74 -26.53
C GLN A 303 8.51 0.16 -27.48
N LYS A 304 8.30 -1.18 -27.48
CA LYS A 304 7.28 -1.86 -28.28
C LYS A 304 5.93 -1.88 -27.58
N LEU A 305 5.90 -1.82 -26.25
CA LEU A 305 4.71 -1.70 -25.43
C LEU A 305 4.84 -0.52 -24.48
N LEU A 306 3.71 0.03 -24.04
CA LEU A 306 3.68 1.10 -23.05
C LEU A 306 4.13 0.58 -21.66
N SER A 307 3.67 -0.60 -21.30
CA SER A 307 4.16 -1.40 -20.19
C SER A 307 3.82 -2.87 -20.40
N ALA A 308 4.63 -3.75 -19.82
CA ALA A 308 4.37 -5.18 -19.80
C ALA A 308 5.06 -5.81 -18.58
N ASN A 309 4.45 -6.86 -18.05
CA ASN A 309 4.99 -7.65 -16.94
C ASN A 309 4.53 -9.10 -17.01
N SER A 310 5.15 -9.95 -16.22
CA SER A 310 4.70 -11.29 -15.87
C SER A 310 4.57 -11.41 -14.35
N GLY A 311 3.93 -12.46 -13.88
CA GLY A 311 3.82 -12.77 -12.47
C GLY A 311 3.28 -14.18 -12.24
N VAL A 312 3.61 -14.74 -11.08
CA VAL A 312 3.16 -16.06 -10.65
C VAL A 312 2.40 -15.92 -9.34
N GLU A 313 1.19 -16.44 -9.31
CA GLU A 313 0.40 -16.60 -8.09
C GLU A 313 0.39 -18.07 -7.68
N GLN A 314 1.06 -18.38 -6.58
CA GLN A 314 1.16 -19.74 -6.04
C GLN A 314 0.09 -19.94 -4.95
N MET A 315 -0.72 -21.00 -5.11
CA MET A 315 -1.81 -21.33 -4.20
C MET A 315 -1.69 -22.81 -3.76
N MET A 316 -2.53 -23.21 -2.80
CA MET A 316 -2.47 -24.57 -2.23
C MET A 316 -2.84 -25.67 -3.22
N ASP A 317 -3.80 -25.44 -4.12
CA ASP A 317 -4.33 -26.50 -5.00
C ASP A 317 -3.84 -26.34 -6.45
N TYR A 318 -3.61 -25.12 -6.91
CA TYR A 318 -3.09 -24.76 -8.23
C TYR A 318 -2.21 -23.51 -8.11
N GLY A 319 -1.57 -23.12 -9.21
CA GLY A 319 -1.01 -21.79 -9.40
C GLY A 319 -1.52 -21.15 -10.70
N VAL A 320 -1.26 -19.85 -10.83
CA VAL A 320 -1.56 -19.10 -12.06
C VAL A 320 -0.31 -18.36 -12.50
N PHE A 321 0.10 -18.58 -13.76
CA PHE A 321 1.11 -17.76 -14.41
C PHE A 321 0.41 -16.71 -15.27
N MET A 322 0.77 -15.43 -15.12
CA MET A 322 0.12 -14.32 -15.80
C MET A 322 1.11 -13.50 -16.62
N LEU A 323 0.64 -13.02 -17.78
CA LEU A 323 1.29 -11.99 -18.57
C LEU A 323 0.32 -10.82 -18.74
N THR A 324 0.79 -9.59 -18.54
CA THR A 324 -0.05 -8.40 -18.70
C THR A 324 0.68 -7.36 -19.54
N GLY A 325 -0.04 -6.68 -20.43
CA GLY A 325 0.53 -5.65 -21.28
C GLY A 325 -0.45 -4.53 -21.61
N LYS A 326 0.10 -3.30 -21.74
CA LYS A 326 -0.65 -2.11 -22.14
C LYS A 326 -0.21 -1.65 -23.53
N PRO A 327 -1.17 -1.31 -24.41
CA PRO A 327 -0.90 -0.87 -25.76
C PRO A 327 -0.32 0.53 -25.80
N LYS A 328 0.50 0.80 -26.79
CA LYS A 328 0.86 2.14 -27.25
C LYS A 328 -0.29 2.76 -28.05
N THR A 329 -0.19 4.04 -28.36
CA THR A 329 -1.18 4.74 -29.19
C THR A 329 -1.30 4.06 -30.56
N GLY A 330 -2.53 3.65 -30.91
CA GLY A 330 -2.85 3.01 -32.19
C GLY A 330 -2.53 1.51 -32.27
N GLN A 331 -2.02 0.89 -31.19
CA GLN A 331 -1.75 -0.53 -31.11
C GLN A 331 -2.98 -1.29 -30.63
N THR A 332 -3.26 -2.44 -31.25
CA THR A 332 -4.37 -3.31 -30.84
C THR A 332 -3.99 -4.18 -29.65
N LEU A 333 -4.98 -4.64 -28.87
CA LEU A 333 -4.72 -5.57 -27.77
C LEU A 333 -4.27 -6.95 -28.24
N GLU A 334 -4.67 -7.34 -29.46
CA GLU A 334 -4.22 -8.56 -30.12
C GLU A 334 -2.72 -8.51 -30.45
N GLU A 335 -2.22 -7.36 -30.94
CA GLU A 335 -0.77 -7.13 -31.15
C GLU A 335 0.00 -7.18 -29.83
N VAL A 336 -0.55 -6.62 -28.76
CA VAL A 336 0.06 -6.70 -27.41
C VAL A 336 0.16 -8.15 -26.95
N LYS A 337 -0.92 -8.92 -27.09
CA LYS A 337 -0.94 -10.36 -26.78
C LYS A 337 0.17 -11.11 -27.53
N ASP A 338 0.26 -10.90 -28.84
CA ASP A 338 1.23 -11.61 -29.69
C ASP A 338 2.68 -11.25 -29.31
N LEU A 339 2.95 -10.00 -28.93
CA LEU A 339 4.27 -9.56 -28.44
C LEU A 339 4.65 -10.25 -27.12
N LEU A 340 3.70 -10.36 -26.17
CA LEU A 340 3.91 -11.05 -24.90
C LEU A 340 4.19 -12.54 -25.12
N LEU A 341 3.34 -13.20 -25.90
CA LEU A 341 3.51 -14.63 -26.23
C LEU A 341 4.81 -14.89 -27.00
N GLY A 342 5.26 -13.94 -27.81
CA GLY A 342 6.56 -14.00 -28.50
C GLY A 342 7.75 -14.05 -27.54
N GLN A 343 7.66 -13.45 -26.34
CA GLN A 343 8.71 -13.56 -25.32
C GLN A 343 8.67 -14.93 -24.63
N LEU A 344 7.47 -15.44 -24.36
CA LEU A 344 7.30 -16.77 -23.80
C LEU A 344 7.81 -17.87 -24.74
N GLU A 345 7.62 -17.70 -26.05
CA GLU A 345 8.12 -18.63 -27.06
C GLU A 345 9.67 -18.72 -27.07
N LYS A 346 10.39 -17.66 -26.70
CA LYS A 346 11.85 -17.71 -26.50
C LYS A 346 12.22 -18.65 -25.34
N ILE A 347 11.47 -18.61 -24.25
CA ILE A 347 11.67 -19.54 -23.10
C ILE A 347 11.42 -20.97 -23.56
N ARG A 348 10.32 -21.23 -24.27
CA ARG A 348 9.95 -22.54 -24.81
C ARG A 348 10.99 -23.13 -25.75
N LYS A 349 11.73 -22.29 -26.48
CA LYS A 349 12.85 -22.66 -27.33
C LYS A 349 14.20 -22.74 -26.61
N GLY A 350 14.23 -22.39 -25.33
CA GLY A 350 15.46 -22.35 -24.57
C GLY A 350 16.44 -21.24 -24.99
N GLU A 351 15.94 -20.09 -25.47
CA GLU A 351 16.77 -18.96 -25.89
C GLU A 351 17.34 -18.18 -24.70
N PHE A 352 17.76 -18.85 -23.64
CA PHE A 352 18.45 -18.29 -22.48
C PHE A 352 19.64 -19.16 -22.12
N ASP A 353 20.63 -18.57 -21.45
CA ASP A 353 21.85 -19.26 -21.08
C ASP A 353 22.02 -19.34 -19.55
N LYS A 354 23.02 -20.11 -19.13
CA LYS A 354 23.32 -20.28 -17.71
C LYS A 354 23.64 -18.96 -17.02
N SER A 355 24.29 -18.02 -17.73
CA SER A 355 24.68 -16.74 -17.09
C SER A 355 23.47 -15.88 -16.74
N MET A 356 22.34 -16.04 -17.42
CA MET A 356 21.08 -15.38 -17.05
C MET A 356 20.50 -15.99 -15.77
N LEU A 357 20.52 -17.33 -15.67
CA LEU A 357 20.05 -18.00 -14.46
C LEU A 357 20.93 -17.67 -13.25
N ASP A 358 22.26 -17.70 -13.41
CA ASP A 358 23.21 -17.34 -12.35
C ASP A 358 22.97 -15.88 -11.87
N ALA A 359 22.68 -14.95 -12.80
CA ALA A 359 22.37 -13.57 -12.44
C ALA A 359 21.04 -13.45 -11.69
N ILE A 360 20.01 -14.19 -12.10
CA ILE A 360 18.71 -14.25 -11.39
C ILE A 360 18.93 -14.73 -9.95
N LEU A 361 19.64 -15.83 -9.78
CA LEU A 361 19.91 -16.42 -8.46
C LEU A 361 20.72 -15.48 -7.54
N LEU A 362 21.70 -14.76 -8.10
CA LEU A 362 22.43 -13.73 -7.35
C LEU A 362 21.50 -12.60 -6.89
N ASN A 363 20.65 -12.09 -7.76
CA ASN A 363 19.73 -11.03 -7.41
C ASN A 363 18.67 -11.49 -6.38
N GLU A 364 18.20 -12.73 -6.45
CA GLU A 364 17.32 -13.33 -5.44
C GLU A 364 18.03 -13.46 -4.08
N GLU A 365 19.33 -13.85 -4.07
CA GLU A 365 20.14 -13.92 -2.84
C GLU A 365 20.27 -12.53 -2.19
N ILE A 366 20.57 -11.50 -2.97
CA ILE A 366 20.65 -10.11 -2.50
C ILE A 366 19.29 -9.63 -1.98
N SER A 367 18.22 -9.94 -2.72
CA SER A 367 16.86 -9.63 -2.30
C SER A 367 16.50 -10.27 -0.95
N ASN A 368 16.90 -11.53 -0.74
CA ASN A 368 16.68 -12.24 0.53
C ASN A 368 17.47 -11.60 1.69
N ILE A 369 18.75 -11.19 1.46
CA ILE A 369 19.53 -10.48 2.47
C ILE A 369 18.79 -9.22 2.95
N THR A 370 18.25 -8.44 2.03
CA THR A 370 17.53 -7.20 2.35
C THR A 370 16.17 -7.49 2.98
N LYS A 371 15.38 -8.40 2.39
CA LYS A 371 14.02 -8.74 2.82
C LYS A 371 14.00 -9.31 4.23
N TYR A 372 14.93 -10.21 4.56
CA TYR A 372 14.96 -10.87 5.88
C TYR A 372 15.57 -10.03 7.00
N LYS A 373 15.99 -8.80 6.75
CA LYS A 373 16.26 -7.82 7.81
C LYS A 373 14.99 -7.33 8.49
N ASP A 374 13.86 -7.35 7.78
CA ASP A 374 12.60 -6.85 8.28
C ASP A 374 11.78 -7.94 8.99
N ASN A 375 11.21 -7.61 10.17
CA ASN A 375 10.42 -8.53 10.98
C ASN A 375 9.15 -9.00 10.27
N GLU A 376 8.44 -8.08 9.64
CA GLU A 376 7.19 -8.37 8.93
C GLU A 376 7.46 -9.32 7.77
N SER A 377 8.49 -9.05 6.98
CA SER A 377 8.91 -9.89 5.84
C SER A 377 9.28 -11.32 6.26
N ARG A 378 9.93 -11.50 7.42
CA ARG A 378 10.19 -12.85 7.98
C ARG A 378 8.89 -13.55 8.40
N CYS A 379 7.95 -12.80 8.98
CA CYS A 379 6.65 -13.35 9.32
C CYS A 379 5.86 -13.78 8.09
N PHE A 380 5.84 -12.97 7.02
CA PHE A 380 5.19 -13.34 5.75
C PHE A 380 5.84 -14.58 5.12
N PHE A 381 7.16 -14.67 5.10
CA PHE A 381 7.87 -15.85 4.61
C PHE A 381 7.44 -17.13 5.33
N LEU A 382 7.41 -17.11 6.67
CA LEU A 382 6.98 -18.26 7.47
C LEU A 382 5.47 -18.56 7.31
N LYS A 383 4.67 -17.50 7.16
CA LYS A 383 3.23 -17.60 6.91
C LYS A 383 2.95 -18.28 5.55
N ASP A 384 3.65 -17.86 4.50
CA ASP A 384 3.49 -18.45 3.17
C ASP A 384 3.85 -19.94 3.18
N ALA A 385 4.98 -20.29 3.78
CA ALA A 385 5.37 -21.71 3.94
C ALA A 385 4.31 -22.49 4.72
N TYR A 386 3.80 -21.94 5.84
CA TYR A 386 2.76 -22.60 6.64
C TYR A 386 1.47 -22.80 5.84
N VAL A 387 0.95 -21.75 5.21
CA VAL A 387 -0.33 -21.80 4.47
C VAL A 387 -0.23 -22.77 3.32
N GLN A 388 0.84 -22.72 2.55
CA GLN A 388 1.08 -23.59 1.40
C GLN A 388 1.42 -25.04 1.77
N GLY A 389 1.69 -25.31 3.06
CA GLY A 389 2.03 -26.67 3.52
C GLY A 389 3.46 -27.08 3.20
N ILE A 390 4.37 -26.10 2.98
CA ILE A 390 5.79 -26.31 2.73
C ILE A 390 6.53 -26.32 4.07
N ASP A 391 7.42 -27.32 4.31
CA ASP A 391 8.33 -27.26 5.45
C ASP A 391 9.20 -25.99 5.34
N TYR A 392 9.32 -25.22 6.44
CA TYR A 392 10.06 -23.94 6.40
C TYR A 392 11.52 -24.09 5.99
N ARG A 393 12.12 -25.28 6.24
CA ARG A 393 13.49 -25.60 5.82
C ARG A 393 13.59 -25.76 4.32
N ASP A 394 12.58 -26.34 3.69
CA ASP A 394 12.49 -26.45 2.23
C ASP A 394 12.26 -25.08 1.61
N ALA A 395 11.38 -24.26 2.19
CA ALA A 395 11.18 -22.88 1.78
C ALA A 395 12.46 -22.03 1.92
N TYR A 396 13.20 -22.20 3.02
CA TYR A 396 14.49 -21.52 3.22
C TYR A 396 15.56 -21.97 2.22
N ASN A 397 15.56 -23.24 1.85
CA ASN A 397 16.50 -23.83 0.87
C ASN A 397 16.01 -23.70 -0.58
N ASP A 398 14.90 -23.03 -0.84
CA ASP A 398 14.29 -22.89 -2.17
C ASP A 398 15.28 -22.36 -3.21
N LEU A 399 16.07 -21.34 -2.85
CA LEU A 399 17.09 -20.77 -3.73
C LEU A 399 18.20 -21.81 -4.08
N ALA A 400 18.61 -22.65 -3.13
CA ALA A 400 19.57 -23.72 -3.40
C ALA A 400 18.97 -24.79 -4.33
N ALA A 401 17.69 -25.14 -4.14
CA ALA A 401 16.98 -26.05 -5.04
C ALA A 401 16.87 -25.48 -6.47
N MET A 402 16.60 -24.18 -6.59
CA MET A 402 16.57 -23.49 -7.89
C MET A 402 17.94 -23.49 -8.59
N ARG A 403 19.07 -23.46 -7.86
CA ARG A 403 20.43 -23.56 -8.43
C ARG A 403 20.73 -24.90 -9.09
N GLU A 404 20.11 -25.96 -8.58
CA GLU A 404 20.28 -27.33 -9.14
C GLU A 404 19.35 -27.58 -10.33
N MET A 405 18.39 -26.69 -10.59
CA MET A 405 17.43 -26.88 -11.66
C MET A 405 18.08 -26.70 -13.03
N ASN A 406 17.95 -27.71 -13.88
CA ASN A 406 18.51 -27.68 -15.20
C ASN A 406 17.63 -26.94 -16.21
N LYS A 407 18.24 -26.47 -17.28
CA LYS A 407 17.58 -25.73 -18.36
C LYS A 407 16.47 -26.55 -19.02
N ASP A 408 16.68 -27.85 -19.24
CA ASP A 408 15.72 -28.69 -19.97
C ASP A 408 14.42 -28.80 -19.17
N PHE A 409 14.49 -28.91 -17.83
CA PHE A 409 13.30 -28.92 -16.98
C PHE A 409 12.48 -27.61 -17.10
N ILE A 410 13.16 -26.47 -17.14
CA ILE A 410 12.51 -25.15 -17.33
C ILE A 410 11.81 -25.07 -18.68
N VAL A 411 12.48 -25.55 -19.74
CA VAL A 411 11.93 -25.61 -21.10
C VAL A 411 10.75 -26.57 -21.19
N ASP A 412 10.87 -27.75 -20.60
CA ASP A 412 9.80 -28.77 -20.57
C ASP A 412 8.57 -28.24 -19.83
N PHE A 413 8.77 -27.60 -18.67
CA PHE A 413 7.69 -26.93 -17.96
C PHE A 413 6.98 -25.88 -18.81
N ALA A 414 7.74 -24.99 -19.48
CA ALA A 414 7.18 -23.94 -20.34
C ALA A 414 6.37 -24.55 -21.50
N ASN A 415 6.84 -25.64 -22.08
CA ASN A 415 6.13 -26.33 -23.17
C ASN A 415 4.89 -27.10 -22.69
N LEU A 416 4.91 -27.63 -21.47
CA LEU A 416 3.80 -28.38 -20.93
C LEU A 416 2.68 -27.50 -20.39
N PHE A 417 3.01 -26.43 -19.64
CA PHE A 417 2.03 -25.63 -18.91
C PHE A 417 1.76 -24.24 -19.52
N LEU A 418 2.76 -23.62 -20.19
CA LEU A 418 2.63 -22.27 -20.73
C LEU A 418 2.42 -22.29 -22.26
N ASN A 419 1.43 -23.05 -22.71
CA ASN A 419 1.15 -23.33 -24.11
C ASN A 419 -0.18 -22.69 -24.58
N GLN A 420 -0.94 -23.38 -25.42
CA GLN A 420 -2.24 -22.93 -25.92
C GLN A 420 -3.39 -23.07 -24.91
N ASP A 421 -3.18 -23.77 -23.80
CA ASP A 421 -4.15 -23.96 -22.72
C ASP A 421 -4.18 -22.72 -21.83
N ARG A 422 -4.74 -21.62 -22.35
CA ARG A 422 -4.71 -20.32 -21.73
C ARG A 422 -6.01 -19.55 -21.87
N ILE A 423 -6.21 -18.61 -20.96
CA ILE A 423 -7.29 -17.63 -20.98
C ILE A 423 -6.70 -16.25 -21.31
N VAL A 424 -7.32 -15.51 -22.21
CA VAL A 424 -6.97 -14.14 -22.55
C VAL A 424 -8.13 -13.23 -22.17
N ILE A 425 -7.85 -12.21 -21.38
CA ILE A 425 -8.83 -11.17 -21.04
C ILE A 425 -8.38 -9.87 -21.71
N TYR A 426 -9.21 -9.36 -22.61
CA TYR A 426 -9.06 -8.04 -23.21
C TYR A 426 -9.84 -7.03 -22.39
N LYS A 427 -9.17 -6.19 -21.64
CA LYS A 427 -9.80 -5.04 -20.98
C LYS A 427 -9.92 -3.92 -22.00
N ARG A 428 -11.14 -3.64 -22.43
CA ARG A 428 -11.44 -2.59 -23.40
C ARG A 428 -12.03 -1.37 -22.73
N LYS A 429 -11.64 -0.19 -23.21
CA LYS A 429 -12.23 1.07 -22.76
C LYS A 429 -13.65 1.20 -23.30
N GLY A 430 -14.58 1.53 -22.38
CA GLY A 430 -15.99 1.75 -22.73
C GLY A 430 -16.81 2.11 -21.49
N GLU A 431 -18.08 2.39 -21.71
CA GLU A 431 -19.01 2.51 -20.59
C GLU A 431 -19.27 1.11 -20.04
N SER A 432 -18.93 0.92 -18.78
CA SER A 432 -19.40 -0.24 -18.03
C SER A 432 -20.91 -0.10 -17.87
N ALA A 433 -21.67 -1.18 -18.10
CA ALA A 433 -22.99 -1.25 -17.51
C ALA A 433 -22.78 -0.96 -16.00
N LEU A 434 -23.31 0.15 -15.50
CA LEU A 434 -23.20 0.49 -14.09
C LEU A 434 -23.67 -0.75 -13.32
N ALA A 435 -22.80 -1.31 -12.50
CA ALA A 435 -23.18 -2.43 -11.66
C ALA A 435 -24.44 -2.06 -10.91
N GLU A 436 -25.42 -2.95 -10.91
CA GLU A 436 -26.65 -2.70 -10.15
C GLU A 436 -26.23 -2.41 -8.71
N LYS A 437 -26.61 -1.23 -8.25
CA LYS A 437 -26.38 -0.84 -6.86
C LYS A 437 -26.97 -1.93 -5.95
N ILE A 438 -26.21 -2.37 -4.97
CA ILE A 438 -26.76 -3.23 -3.93
C ILE A 438 -27.83 -2.41 -3.19
N GLU A 439 -29.10 -2.69 -3.45
CA GLU A 439 -30.19 -2.13 -2.64
C GLU A 439 -30.11 -2.69 -1.24
N LYS A 440 -29.96 -1.80 -0.28
CA LYS A 440 -29.82 -2.13 1.14
C LYS A 440 -31.18 -2.02 1.82
N PRO A 441 -31.50 -2.90 2.76
CA PRO A 441 -32.57 -2.63 3.70
C PRO A 441 -32.22 -1.37 4.52
N GLU A 442 -33.23 -0.57 4.86
CA GLU A 442 -33.07 0.62 5.70
C GLU A 442 -32.72 0.20 7.14
N ILE A 443 -31.59 0.68 7.66
CA ILE A 443 -31.13 0.49 9.05
C ILE A 443 -30.96 1.83 9.74
N HIS A 444 -31.14 1.83 11.05
CA HIS A 444 -30.90 3.02 11.87
C HIS A 444 -29.50 2.96 12.49
N ALA A 445 -28.82 4.10 12.56
CA ALA A 445 -27.54 4.22 13.25
C ALA A 445 -27.70 3.81 14.72
N VAL A 446 -26.71 3.07 15.24
CA VAL A 446 -26.72 2.59 16.63
C VAL A 446 -25.94 3.53 17.54
N GLU A 447 -26.47 3.78 18.74
CA GLU A 447 -25.71 4.43 19.81
C GLU A 447 -24.83 3.41 20.53
N LEU A 448 -23.52 3.66 20.54
CA LEU A 448 -22.53 2.75 21.11
C LEU A 448 -21.91 3.35 22.36
N ASN A 449 -21.61 2.49 23.35
CA ASN A 449 -20.95 2.87 24.61
C ASN A 449 -19.42 3.05 24.42
N ARG A 450 -19.01 4.12 23.75
CA ARG A 450 -17.61 4.35 23.38
C ARG A 450 -16.73 4.81 24.52
N ASP A 451 -17.34 5.41 25.55
CA ASP A 451 -16.70 5.93 26.76
C ASP A 451 -16.58 4.88 27.88
N LYS A 452 -17.08 3.69 27.63
CA LYS A 452 -17.07 2.59 28.61
C LYS A 452 -15.97 1.58 28.33
N GLN A 453 -15.63 0.81 29.35
CA GLN A 453 -14.69 -0.31 29.28
C GLN A 453 -15.26 -1.52 30.02
N SER A 454 -15.08 -2.69 29.41
CA SER A 454 -15.41 -3.97 30.07
C SER A 454 -14.47 -4.28 31.21
N GLN A 455 -14.86 -5.22 32.07
CA GLN A 455 -14.03 -5.67 33.19
C GLN A 455 -12.73 -6.33 32.69
N PHE A 456 -12.79 -7.05 31.59
CA PHE A 456 -11.60 -7.67 30.99
C PHE A 456 -10.57 -6.61 30.58
N VAL A 457 -10.98 -5.55 29.87
CA VAL A 457 -10.08 -4.49 29.44
C VAL A 457 -9.42 -3.79 30.62
N LYS A 458 -10.18 -3.51 31.69
CA LYS A 458 -9.61 -2.91 32.92
C LYS A 458 -8.54 -3.78 33.56
N GLN A 459 -8.77 -5.09 33.66
CA GLN A 459 -7.79 -6.05 34.20
C GLN A 459 -6.58 -6.18 33.28
N TRP A 460 -6.81 -6.24 31.99
CA TRP A 460 -5.76 -6.35 30.99
C TRP A 460 -4.85 -5.10 30.95
N LEU A 461 -5.41 -3.90 31.04
CA LEU A 461 -4.64 -2.64 31.15
C LEU A 461 -3.76 -2.63 32.39
N ALA A 462 -4.22 -3.19 33.49
CA ALA A 462 -3.49 -3.28 34.75
C ALA A 462 -2.36 -4.33 34.76
N MET A 463 -2.25 -5.17 33.73
CA MET A 463 -1.15 -6.14 33.62
C MET A 463 0.19 -5.42 33.53
N PRO A 464 1.23 -5.90 34.27
CA PRO A 464 2.56 -5.29 34.21
C PRO A 464 3.21 -5.50 32.83
N SER A 465 4.05 -4.57 32.40
CA SER A 465 4.99 -4.70 31.30
C SER A 465 6.37 -4.25 31.73
N LYS A 466 7.42 -4.80 31.12
CA LYS A 466 8.79 -4.36 31.37
C LYS A 466 8.98 -2.95 30.80
N ALA A 467 9.54 -2.04 31.59
CA ALA A 467 9.89 -0.72 31.11
C ALA A 467 11.05 -0.81 30.09
N ILE A 468 10.93 -0.13 28.98
CA ILE A 468 11.97 0.08 27.97
C ILE A 468 12.19 1.60 27.89
N LEU A 469 13.43 2.02 27.68
CA LEU A 469 13.76 3.43 27.47
C LEU A 469 14.07 3.67 25.98
N PRO A 470 13.73 4.85 25.45
CA PRO A 470 14.10 5.19 24.07
C PRO A 470 15.61 5.21 23.93
N GLU A 471 16.10 4.65 22.83
CA GLU A 471 17.50 4.69 22.46
C GLU A 471 17.75 5.82 21.47
N ALA A 472 18.25 6.93 21.98
CA ALA A 472 18.44 8.13 21.19
C ALA A 472 19.77 8.08 20.43
N VAL A 473 19.70 8.32 19.12
CA VAL A 473 20.85 8.40 18.21
C VAL A 473 21.04 9.84 17.76
N ASN A 474 22.22 10.42 18.01
CA ASN A 474 22.59 11.70 17.45
C ASN A 474 23.15 11.49 16.05
N LEU A 475 22.36 11.81 15.03
CA LEU A 475 22.71 11.58 13.63
C LEU A 475 24.01 12.27 13.20
N LYS A 476 24.37 13.44 13.79
CA LYS A 476 25.63 14.14 13.51
C LYS A 476 26.87 13.42 14.05
N GLU A 477 26.71 12.56 15.02
CA GLU A 477 27.81 11.78 15.59
C GLU A 477 28.05 10.48 14.84
N VAL A 478 26.95 9.84 14.37
CA VAL A 478 27.04 8.55 13.68
C VAL A 478 27.29 8.65 12.18
N VAL A 479 26.89 9.78 11.54
CA VAL A 479 27.21 10.08 10.14
C VAL A 479 28.54 10.81 10.07
N LYS A 480 29.58 10.14 9.60
CA LYS A 480 30.89 10.79 9.37
C LYS A 480 30.82 11.67 8.12
N ARG A 481 31.42 12.85 8.20
CA ARG A 481 31.46 13.82 7.09
C ARG A 481 32.87 14.22 6.74
N GLU A 482 33.19 14.21 5.44
CA GLU A 482 34.45 14.78 4.93
C GLU A 482 34.25 15.39 3.55
N TYR A 483 35.14 16.26 3.13
CA TYR A 483 35.16 16.82 1.78
C TYR A 483 35.95 15.91 0.85
N VAL A 484 35.29 15.49 -0.25
CA VAL A 484 35.88 14.74 -1.34
C VAL A 484 35.92 15.66 -2.56
N GLY A 485 37.07 16.33 -2.75
CA GLY A 485 37.13 17.47 -3.66
C GLY A 485 36.11 18.54 -3.22
N PRO A 486 35.24 19.01 -4.10
CA PRO A 486 34.21 19.97 -3.76
C PRO A 486 32.89 19.35 -3.20
N ALA A 487 32.72 18.03 -3.23
CA ALA A 487 31.55 17.37 -2.70
C ALA A 487 31.69 17.03 -1.20
N VAL A 488 30.59 16.85 -0.51
CA VAL A 488 30.56 16.35 0.87
C VAL A 488 30.23 14.87 0.84
N LEU A 489 31.12 14.03 1.36
CA LEU A 489 30.83 12.62 1.62
C LEU A 489 30.18 12.50 3.00
N ASN A 490 28.95 12.01 3.04
CA ASN A 490 28.28 11.50 4.22
C ASN A 490 28.46 9.98 4.25
N TYR A 491 29.04 9.46 5.30
CA TYR A 491 29.47 8.08 5.39
C TYR A 491 28.91 7.39 6.63
N VAL A 492 28.34 6.21 6.43
CA VAL A 492 27.96 5.25 7.48
C VAL A 492 28.45 3.88 7.07
N GLN A 493 29.15 3.18 7.99
CA GLN A 493 29.66 1.84 7.72
C GLN A 493 28.57 0.78 7.90
N ASN A 494 28.42 -0.08 6.89
CA ASN A 494 27.59 -1.29 6.98
C ASN A 494 28.44 -2.42 7.58
N THR A 495 28.10 -2.86 8.79
CA THR A 495 28.77 -3.97 9.49
C THR A 495 28.01 -5.29 9.41
N ASP A 496 26.80 -5.29 8.84
CA ASP A 496 25.85 -6.41 8.86
C ASP A 496 26.05 -7.36 7.67
N ASN A 497 26.41 -6.80 6.52
CA ASN A 497 26.56 -7.55 5.27
C ASN A 497 27.50 -6.82 4.30
N LYS A 498 27.65 -7.39 3.10
CA LYS A 498 28.54 -6.86 2.05
C LYS A 498 27.82 -6.03 0.98
N LEU A 499 26.66 -5.46 1.30
CA LEU A 499 25.95 -4.59 0.37
C LEU A 499 26.30 -3.13 0.63
N PHE A 500 26.36 -2.36 -0.44
CA PHE A 500 26.51 -0.91 -0.40
C PHE A 500 25.29 -0.20 -0.99
N ASP A 501 25.07 1.02 -0.55
CA ASP A 501 24.24 2.05 -1.17
C ASP A 501 25.08 3.30 -1.35
N LEU A 502 25.10 3.84 -2.56
CA LEU A 502 25.76 5.09 -2.91
C LEU A 502 24.77 6.00 -3.59
N THR A 503 24.55 7.20 -3.07
CA THR A 503 23.65 8.21 -3.66
C THR A 503 24.39 9.52 -3.89
N TYR A 504 24.36 10.02 -5.12
CA TYR A 504 24.68 11.41 -5.47
C TYR A 504 23.43 12.25 -5.30
N ARG A 505 23.41 13.15 -4.31
CA ARG A 505 22.26 14.00 -4.00
C ARG A 505 22.55 15.43 -4.45
N TYR A 506 21.85 15.86 -5.48
CA TYR A 506 21.97 17.18 -6.09
C TYR A 506 20.90 18.13 -5.54
N ASP A 507 21.28 19.33 -5.10
CA ASP A 507 20.37 20.39 -4.61
C ASP A 507 19.63 21.08 -5.77
N TYR A 508 19.00 20.27 -6.66
CA TYR A 508 18.35 20.74 -7.89
C TYR A 508 17.29 19.76 -8.36
N GLY A 509 16.02 20.05 -8.11
CA GLY A 509 14.91 19.18 -8.43
C GLY A 509 13.95 19.76 -9.49
N LYS A 510 12.83 19.08 -9.71
CA LYS A 510 11.85 19.44 -10.76
C LYS A 510 11.19 20.81 -10.56
N TRP A 511 11.15 21.33 -9.35
CA TRP A 511 10.63 22.67 -9.09
C TRP A 511 11.59 23.75 -9.60
N HIS A 512 12.88 23.45 -9.70
CA HIS A 512 13.87 24.32 -10.34
C HIS A 512 13.76 24.26 -11.87
N ASN A 513 13.48 23.07 -12.42
CA ASN A 513 13.35 22.88 -13.86
C ASN A 513 12.43 21.69 -14.17
N LYS A 514 11.23 21.98 -14.72
CA LYS A 514 10.23 20.97 -15.07
C LYS A 514 10.69 19.94 -16.11
N SER A 515 11.72 20.26 -16.92
CA SER A 515 12.27 19.34 -17.91
C SER A 515 13.10 18.21 -17.29
N LEU A 516 13.48 18.29 -16.01
CA LEU A 516 14.18 17.21 -15.30
C LEU A 516 13.36 15.92 -15.25
N SER A 517 12.03 16.03 -15.31
CA SER A 517 11.13 14.88 -15.39
C SER A 517 11.39 13.95 -16.59
N LEU A 518 12.12 14.41 -17.59
CA LEU A 518 12.49 13.62 -18.77
C LEU A 518 13.82 12.86 -18.60
N VAL A 519 14.67 13.26 -17.65
CA VAL A 519 16.00 12.66 -17.50
C VAL A 519 15.92 11.20 -17.09
N ALA A 520 15.21 10.89 -16.00
CA ALA A 520 15.10 9.52 -15.50
C ALA A 520 14.50 8.54 -16.52
N PRO A 521 13.35 8.81 -17.17
CA PRO A 521 12.80 7.90 -18.18
C PRO A 521 13.67 7.77 -19.43
N TYR A 522 14.33 8.85 -19.87
CA TYR A 522 15.24 8.80 -21.00
C TYR A 522 16.48 7.96 -20.71
N MET A 523 17.10 8.14 -19.55
CA MET A 523 18.33 7.44 -19.15
C MET A 523 18.14 5.92 -19.00
N LYS A 524 16.92 5.46 -18.76
CA LYS A 524 16.59 4.03 -18.77
C LYS A 524 16.59 3.39 -20.16
N LEU A 525 16.46 4.21 -21.21
CA LEU A 525 16.25 3.78 -22.59
C LEU A 525 17.49 3.94 -23.47
N VAL A 526 18.49 4.68 -23.00
CA VAL A 526 19.70 4.97 -23.80
C VAL A 526 20.94 4.33 -23.22
N GLY A 527 21.90 4.10 -24.10
CA GLY A 527 23.22 3.59 -23.73
C GLY A 527 24.27 4.70 -23.57
N THR A 528 25.52 4.28 -23.52
CA THR A 528 26.70 5.14 -23.57
C THR A 528 27.65 4.61 -24.64
N LYS A 529 28.73 5.31 -24.92
CA LYS A 529 29.71 4.89 -25.95
C LYS A 529 30.20 3.47 -25.69
N GLY A 530 29.94 2.56 -26.64
CA GLY A 530 30.34 1.16 -26.55
C GLY A 530 29.42 0.23 -25.75
N TYR A 531 28.34 0.74 -25.17
CA TYR A 531 27.35 -0.02 -24.44
C TYR A 531 25.93 0.42 -24.81
N SER A 532 25.12 -0.47 -25.34
CA SER A 532 23.69 -0.22 -25.52
C SER A 532 22.96 -0.14 -24.18
N ALA A 533 21.74 0.34 -24.17
CA ALA A 533 20.90 0.34 -22.98
C ALA A 533 20.67 -1.10 -22.41
N ALA A 534 20.55 -2.08 -23.32
CA ALA A 534 20.45 -3.49 -22.94
C ALA A 534 21.74 -4.02 -22.32
N ASP A 535 22.92 -3.64 -22.87
CA ASP A 535 24.22 -4.07 -22.31
C ASP A 535 24.43 -3.52 -20.90
N ILE A 536 24.06 -2.26 -20.67
CA ILE A 536 24.13 -1.63 -19.33
C ILE A 536 23.21 -2.39 -18.36
N SER A 537 21.96 -2.65 -18.74
CA SER A 537 21.02 -3.39 -17.89
C SER A 537 21.52 -4.79 -17.55
N LYS A 538 22.03 -5.52 -18.55
CA LYS A 538 22.61 -6.85 -18.34
C LYS A 538 23.86 -6.81 -17.46
N ALA A 539 24.72 -5.79 -17.61
CA ALA A 539 25.91 -5.66 -16.79
C ALA A 539 25.53 -5.43 -15.31
N PHE A 540 24.68 -4.46 -15.03
CA PHE A 540 24.22 -4.19 -13.67
C PHE A 540 23.52 -5.41 -13.07
N TYR A 541 22.64 -6.07 -13.82
CA TYR A 541 21.93 -7.25 -13.35
C TYR A 541 22.86 -8.43 -13.02
N ARG A 542 23.89 -8.68 -13.87
CA ARG A 542 24.92 -9.70 -13.62
C ARG A 542 25.78 -9.42 -12.39
N TRP A 543 25.98 -8.16 -12.05
CA TRP A 543 26.69 -7.74 -10.85
C TRP A 543 25.79 -7.74 -9.60
N GLY A 544 24.51 -8.03 -9.71
CA GLY A 544 23.55 -7.87 -8.62
C GLY A 544 23.43 -6.40 -8.19
N CYS A 545 23.80 -5.47 -9.06
CA CYS A 545 23.71 -4.03 -8.80
C CYS A 545 22.48 -3.43 -9.49
N LYS A 546 21.98 -2.34 -8.89
CA LYS A 546 20.92 -1.53 -9.47
C LYS A 546 21.35 -0.07 -9.49
N PHE A 547 20.82 0.71 -10.41
CA PHE A 547 20.95 2.16 -10.40
C PHE A 547 19.61 2.83 -10.64
N ALA A 548 19.45 4.03 -10.08
CA ALA A 548 18.25 4.80 -10.27
C ALA A 548 18.55 6.29 -10.46
N PHE A 549 17.73 6.93 -11.29
CA PHE A 549 17.60 8.38 -11.39
C PHE A 549 16.27 8.77 -10.76
N SER A 550 16.30 9.48 -9.65
CA SER A 550 15.12 9.81 -8.84
C SER A 550 14.90 11.30 -8.74
N GLU A 551 13.82 11.76 -9.34
CA GLU A 551 13.43 13.16 -9.37
C GLU A 551 12.69 13.54 -8.08
N GLY A 552 13.27 14.42 -7.30
CA GLY A 552 12.61 15.10 -6.18
C GLY A 552 12.06 16.48 -6.55
N ASN A 553 11.39 17.11 -5.61
CA ASN A 553 10.85 18.46 -5.78
C ASN A 553 11.97 19.50 -5.87
N ASP A 554 12.86 19.51 -4.88
CA ASP A 554 13.96 20.46 -4.68
C ASP A 554 15.34 19.83 -4.84
N HIS A 555 15.43 18.52 -4.91
CA HIS A 555 16.67 17.76 -5.13
C HIS A 555 16.47 16.65 -6.16
N TYR A 556 17.59 16.13 -6.67
CA TYR A 556 17.64 14.99 -7.59
C TYR A 556 18.66 13.98 -7.07
N ASN A 557 18.25 12.71 -6.99
CA ASN A 557 19.13 11.65 -6.52
C ASN A 557 19.50 10.72 -7.67
N ILE A 558 20.79 10.37 -7.75
CA ILE A 558 21.28 9.34 -8.64
C ILE A 558 21.95 8.30 -7.76
N SER A 559 21.42 7.09 -7.71
CA SER A 559 21.87 6.04 -6.77
C SER A 559 22.34 4.78 -7.47
N ILE A 560 23.22 4.05 -6.77
CA ILE A 560 23.65 2.69 -7.07
C ILE A 560 23.60 1.90 -5.77
N ASP A 561 23.10 0.69 -5.83
CA ASP A 561 23.17 -0.29 -4.75
C ASP A 561 23.62 -1.65 -5.26
N GLY A 562 24.21 -2.48 -4.39
CA GLY A 562 24.62 -3.82 -4.75
C GLY A 562 25.75 -4.39 -3.90
N PRO A 563 26.35 -5.53 -4.32
CA PRO A 563 27.50 -6.14 -3.65
C PRO A 563 28.76 -5.30 -3.79
N GLU A 564 29.50 -5.17 -2.69
CA GLU A 564 30.73 -4.38 -2.58
C GLU A 564 31.82 -4.76 -3.61
N GLU A 565 31.90 -6.02 -3.98
CA GLU A 565 32.89 -6.50 -4.96
C GLU A 565 32.74 -5.84 -6.35
N PHE A 566 31.54 -5.36 -6.68
CA PHE A 566 31.25 -4.68 -7.95
C PHE A 566 31.20 -3.15 -7.83
N PHE A 567 31.45 -2.58 -6.66
CA PHE A 567 31.35 -1.14 -6.39
C PHE A 567 32.06 -0.27 -7.44
N ASP A 568 33.37 -0.53 -7.68
CA ASP A 568 34.13 0.27 -8.62
C ASP A 568 33.64 0.13 -10.06
N SER A 569 33.19 -1.08 -10.46
CA SER A 569 32.65 -1.34 -11.79
C SER A 569 31.30 -0.64 -12.00
N ALA A 570 30.45 -0.69 -10.98
CA ALA A 570 29.12 -0.06 -11.01
C ALA A 570 29.24 1.48 -11.04
N VAL A 571 30.07 2.06 -10.17
CA VAL A 571 30.38 3.51 -10.18
C VAL A 571 30.93 3.92 -11.54
N TRP A 572 31.93 3.21 -12.07
CA TRP A 572 32.51 3.54 -13.38
C TRP A 572 31.47 3.54 -14.50
N LEU A 573 30.62 2.53 -14.57
CA LEU A 573 29.63 2.42 -15.66
C LEU A 573 28.53 3.48 -15.53
N LEU A 574 28.08 3.78 -14.30
CA LEU A 574 27.10 4.83 -14.07
C LEU A 574 27.68 6.21 -14.41
N ASP A 575 28.86 6.55 -13.94
CA ASP A 575 29.50 7.83 -14.24
C ASP A 575 29.78 8.01 -15.74
N ARG A 576 30.15 6.94 -16.44
CA ARG A 576 30.25 6.94 -17.89
C ARG A 576 28.90 7.21 -18.56
N LEU A 577 27.81 6.56 -18.10
CA LEU A 577 26.46 6.81 -18.58
C LEU A 577 26.02 8.25 -18.34
N MET A 578 26.38 8.84 -17.21
CA MET A 578 26.05 10.24 -16.88
C MET A 578 26.85 11.24 -17.73
N ASN A 579 28.11 10.97 -18.00
CA ASN A 579 29.00 11.90 -18.71
C ASN A 579 28.94 11.78 -20.24
N GLU A 580 28.70 10.57 -20.75
CA GLU A 580 28.69 10.25 -22.18
C GLU A 580 27.37 9.52 -22.62
N PRO A 581 26.17 9.98 -22.19
CA PRO A 581 24.93 9.34 -22.60
C PRO A 581 24.74 9.46 -24.09
N ALA A 582 24.15 8.43 -24.69
CA ALA A 582 23.80 8.47 -26.10
C ALA A 582 22.73 9.52 -26.37
N VAL A 583 22.88 10.23 -27.52
CA VAL A 583 21.84 11.12 -28.04
C VAL A 583 21.08 10.35 -29.11
N ASP A 584 19.87 9.92 -28.75
CA ASP A 584 19.00 9.13 -29.65
C ASP A 584 17.65 9.82 -29.82
N GLU A 585 17.46 10.42 -30.98
CA GLU A 585 16.26 11.18 -31.28
C GLU A 585 15.04 10.27 -31.55
N VAL A 586 15.24 9.01 -31.96
CA VAL A 586 14.16 8.04 -32.17
C VAL A 586 13.60 7.62 -30.80
N VAL A 587 14.47 7.27 -29.87
CA VAL A 587 14.10 6.93 -28.49
C VAL A 587 13.40 8.10 -27.82
N CYS A 588 13.90 9.33 -28.00
CA CYS A 588 13.27 10.53 -27.42
C CYS A 588 11.86 10.76 -27.96
N LYS A 589 11.64 10.65 -29.26
CA LYS A 589 10.30 10.81 -29.85
C LYS A 589 9.32 9.74 -29.38
N GLN A 590 9.76 8.49 -29.29
CA GLN A 590 8.94 7.41 -28.77
C GLN A 590 8.60 7.64 -27.29
N LEU A 591 9.57 8.04 -26.47
CA LEU A 591 9.35 8.40 -25.06
C LEU A 591 8.31 9.52 -24.91
N VAL A 592 8.36 10.55 -25.76
CA VAL A 592 7.37 11.63 -25.75
C VAL A 592 5.97 11.07 -26.06
N GLN A 593 5.83 10.18 -27.05
CA GLN A 593 4.55 9.54 -27.37
C GLN A 593 4.04 8.69 -26.19
N ASP A 594 4.92 7.96 -25.52
CA ASP A 594 4.57 7.16 -24.34
C ASP A 594 4.11 8.05 -23.16
N ILE A 595 4.77 9.19 -22.94
CA ILE A 595 4.35 10.18 -21.95
C ILE A 595 2.97 10.76 -22.28
N LEU A 596 2.71 11.11 -23.55
CA LEU A 596 1.41 11.63 -23.98
C LEU A 596 0.30 10.58 -23.80
N LYS A 597 0.57 9.31 -24.10
CA LYS A 597 -0.37 8.20 -23.85
C LYS A 597 -0.63 8.01 -22.35
N ASN A 598 0.43 7.98 -21.53
CA ASN A 598 0.30 7.89 -20.06
C ASN A 598 -0.52 9.06 -19.47
N ARG A 599 -0.38 10.27 -20.01
CA ARG A 599 -1.19 11.44 -19.63
C ARG A 599 -2.67 11.24 -19.96
N ALA A 600 -2.95 10.72 -21.13
CA ALA A 600 -4.33 10.40 -21.53
C ALA A 600 -4.93 9.33 -20.62
N ASP A 601 -4.17 8.30 -20.28
CA ASP A 601 -4.61 7.22 -19.39
C ASP A 601 -4.79 7.71 -17.94
N ALA A 602 -3.93 8.60 -17.44
CA ALA A 602 -4.06 9.20 -16.11
C ALA A 602 -5.39 9.95 -15.92
N LYS A 603 -5.94 10.55 -16.98
CA LYS A 603 -7.26 11.20 -16.96
C LYS A 603 -8.43 10.21 -16.87
N LEU A 604 -8.18 8.92 -17.02
CA LEU A 604 -9.16 7.85 -16.84
C LEU A 604 -9.09 7.21 -15.45
N ASN A 605 -8.09 7.59 -14.62
CA ASN A 605 -7.86 6.98 -13.32
C ASN A 605 -8.41 7.86 -12.19
N PRO A 606 -9.42 7.40 -11.41
CA PRO A 606 -10.05 8.23 -10.38
C PRO A 606 -9.08 8.66 -9.26
N SER A 607 -8.08 7.83 -8.92
CA SER A 607 -7.07 8.19 -7.92
C SER A 607 -6.12 9.29 -8.42
N ALA A 608 -5.77 9.29 -9.70
CA ALA A 608 -4.97 10.35 -10.32
C ALA A 608 -5.77 11.66 -10.40
N ILE A 609 -7.04 11.60 -10.77
CA ILE A 609 -7.97 12.76 -10.80
C ILE A 609 -8.11 13.35 -9.41
N ARG A 610 -8.38 12.54 -8.39
CA ARG A 610 -8.48 12.98 -7.00
C ARG A 610 -7.21 13.67 -6.52
N ARG A 611 -6.03 13.11 -6.84
CA ARG A 611 -4.72 13.71 -6.49
C ARG A 611 -4.52 15.06 -7.16
N ALA A 612 -4.82 15.17 -8.46
CA ALA A 612 -4.70 16.41 -9.21
C ALA A 612 -5.66 17.50 -8.68
N LEU A 613 -6.91 17.14 -8.40
CA LEU A 613 -7.89 18.03 -7.81
C LEU A 613 -7.48 18.50 -6.41
N SER A 614 -6.90 17.62 -5.59
CA SER A 614 -6.37 17.97 -4.26
C SER A 614 -5.24 19.00 -4.35
N GLN A 615 -4.32 18.85 -5.30
CA GLN A 615 -3.26 19.84 -5.54
C GLN A 615 -3.84 21.18 -6.00
N TYR A 616 -4.86 21.16 -6.85
CA TYR A 616 -5.56 22.37 -7.26
C TYR A 616 -6.26 23.04 -6.07
N ALA A 617 -6.90 22.27 -5.19
CA ALA A 617 -7.57 22.80 -4.00
C ALA A 617 -6.60 23.46 -3.01
N ILE A 618 -5.40 22.91 -2.88
CA ILE A 618 -4.36 23.45 -1.98
C ILE A 618 -3.70 24.70 -2.57
N TYR A 619 -3.31 24.68 -3.83
CA TYR A 619 -2.45 25.71 -4.42
C TYR A 619 -3.13 26.57 -5.50
N GLY A 620 -4.26 26.15 -6.05
CA GLY A 620 -4.89 26.79 -7.20
C GLY A 620 -4.33 26.33 -8.56
N PRO A 621 -4.51 27.12 -9.62
CA PRO A 621 -4.12 26.74 -10.99
C PRO A 621 -2.62 26.43 -11.17
N GLN A 622 -1.76 27.18 -10.46
CA GLN A 622 -0.32 26.93 -10.45
C GLN A 622 0.05 26.11 -9.22
N ASN A 623 0.26 24.81 -9.43
CA ASN A 623 0.49 23.83 -8.37
C ASN A 623 1.52 22.78 -8.81
N PRO A 624 2.03 21.93 -7.91
CA PRO A 624 3.02 20.91 -8.23
C PRO A 624 2.58 19.93 -9.35
N MET A 625 1.28 19.69 -9.53
CA MET A 625 0.77 18.79 -10.57
C MET A 625 0.74 19.48 -11.95
N THR A 626 0.35 20.75 -11.99
CA THR A 626 0.32 21.55 -13.23
C THR A 626 1.71 22.11 -13.61
N TRP A 627 2.70 22.00 -12.70
CA TRP A 627 4.10 22.33 -12.97
C TRP A 627 4.77 21.23 -13.76
N THR A 628 4.37 21.09 -15.02
CA THR A 628 4.88 20.08 -15.95
C THR A 628 5.03 20.68 -17.34
N LEU A 629 5.77 20.02 -18.21
CA LEU A 629 5.83 20.43 -19.63
C LEU A 629 4.45 20.27 -20.26
N SER A 630 3.99 21.26 -21.02
CA SER A 630 2.80 21.12 -21.86
C SER A 630 3.01 20.05 -22.94
N ASN A 631 1.95 19.54 -23.52
CA ASN A 631 2.07 18.58 -24.64
C ASN A 631 2.85 19.15 -25.81
N GLN A 632 2.67 20.47 -26.11
CA GLN A 632 3.40 21.15 -27.15
C GLN A 632 4.91 21.31 -26.83
N GLU A 633 5.27 21.54 -25.56
CA GLU A 633 6.68 21.59 -25.13
C GLU A 633 7.32 20.22 -25.22
N LEU A 634 6.59 19.14 -24.86
CA LEU A 634 7.06 17.76 -25.01
C LEU A 634 7.33 17.38 -26.48
N GLU A 635 6.40 17.70 -27.37
CA GLU A 635 6.54 17.40 -28.81
C GLU A 635 7.74 18.11 -29.47
N LYS A 636 8.18 19.22 -28.88
CA LYS A 636 9.36 19.98 -29.36
C LYS A 636 10.66 19.54 -28.72
N MET A 637 10.59 18.69 -27.67
CA MET A 637 11.78 18.25 -26.94
C MET A 637 12.68 17.39 -27.82
N LYS A 638 13.97 17.64 -27.72
CA LYS A 638 15.01 16.90 -28.44
C LYS A 638 15.86 16.07 -27.48
N ALA A 639 16.37 14.95 -27.94
CA ALA A 639 17.29 14.12 -27.17
C ALA A 639 18.50 14.92 -26.64
N GLU A 640 19.04 15.84 -27.47
CA GLU A 640 20.16 16.69 -27.09
C GLU A 640 19.85 17.60 -25.89
N ASP A 641 18.60 18.11 -25.78
CA ASP A 641 18.18 18.97 -24.68
C ASP A 641 18.19 18.18 -23.37
N ILE A 642 17.69 16.92 -23.37
CA ILE A 642 17.69 16.03 -22.18
C ILE A 642 19.12 15.68 -21.77
N VAL A 643 19.97 15.34 -22.73
CA VAL A 643 21.39 15.03 -22.47
C VAL A 643 22.13 16.24 -21.92
N LYS A 644 21.83 17.45 -22.42
CA LYS A 644 22.39 18.69 -21.89
C LYS A 644 22.00 18.95 -20.44
N LEU A 645 20.73 18.66 -20.07
CA LEU A 645 20.27 18.71 -18.68
C LEU A 645 21.11 17.79 -17.80
N LEU A 646 21.26 16.52 -18.16
CA LEU A 646 22.03 15.56 -17.39
C LEU A 646 23.49 15.98 -17.24
N LYS A 647 24.14 16.38 -18.35
CA LYS A 647 25.52 16.86 -18.31
C LYS A 647 25.71 18.13 -17.48
N GLY A 648 24.64 18.87 -17.21
CA GLY A 648 24.62 20.01 -16.31
C GLY A 648 24.84 19.63 -14.85
N PHE A 649 24.47 18.42 -14.43
CA PHE A 649 24.60 17.96 -13.04
C PHE A 649 26.04 18.05 -12.49
N LYS A 650 27.06 17.84 -13.33
CA LYS A 650 28.46 17.97 -12.92
C LYS A 650 28.84 19.38 -12.40
N ASN A 651 28.01 20.40 -12.71
CA ASN A 651 28.22 21.78 -12.26
C ASN A 651 27.33 22.16 -11.05
N ILE A 652 26.55 21.21 -10.54
CA ILE A 652 25.61 21.45 -9.44
C ILE A 652 26.22 20.93 -8.15
N LYS A 653 26.11 21.72 -7.09
CA LYS A 653 26.47 21.28 -5.75
C LYS A 653 25.73 20.02 -5.38
N HIS A 654 26.44 19.03 -4.84
CA HIS A 654 25.86 17.78 -4.39
C HIS A 654 26.61 17.19 -3.22
N SER A 655 25.97 16.29 -2.50
CA SER A 655 26.60 15.38 -1.57
C SER A 655 26.73 13.99 -2.19
N VAL A 656 27.64 13.22 -1.62
CA VAL A 656 27.80 11.79 -1.88
C VAL A 656 27.46 11.08 -0.59
N ASP A 657 26.38 10.33 -0.59
CA ASP A 657 25.86 9.63 0.55
C ASP A 657 26.22 8.13 0.39
N TYR A 658 26.98 7.57 1.34
CA TYR A 658 27.43 6.18 1.28
C TYR A 658 27.08 5.43 2.56
N TYR A 659 26.39 4.33 2.38
CA TYR A 659 26.22 3.27 3.37
C TYR A 659 26.80 1.97 2.80
N GLY A 660 27.82 1.38 3.42
CA GLY A 660 28.43 0.16 2.90
C GLY A 660 29.63 -0.31 3.70
N PRO A 661 30.18 -1.50 3.40
CA PRO A 661 31.27 -2.09 4.17
C PRO A 661 32.65 -1.48 3.86
N ARG A 662 32.82 -0.76 2.74
CA ARG A 662 34.12 -0.19 2.32
C ARG A 662 34.55 0.93 3.26
N GLU A 663 35.82 0.97 3.60
CA GLU A 663 36.41 2.03 4.42
C GLU A 663 36.25 3.42 3.78
N GLN A 664 35.99 4.43 4.58
CA GLN A 664 35.69 5.81 4.14
C GLN A 664 36.72 6.37 3.17
N ALA A 665 38.04 6.20 3.48
CA ALA A 665 39.11 6.70 2.62
C ALA A 665 39.15 5.98 1.25
N ALA A 666 38.78 4.72 1.18
CA ALA A 666 38.71 3.99 -0.09
C ALA A 666 37.49 4.48 -0.94
N VAL A 667 36.32 4.72 -0.31
CA VAL A 667 35.20 5.36 -0.98
C VAL A 667 35.59 6.71 -1.54
N ALA A 668 36.17 7.59 -0.72
CA ALA A 668 36.64 8.92 -1.14
C ALA A 668 37.60 8.85 -2.34
N LYS A 669 38.51 7.89 -2.33
CA LYS A 669 39.46 7.67 -3.44
C LYS A 669 38.73 7.26 -4.73
N THR A 670 37.79 6.33 -4.67
CA THR A 670 36.98 5.91 -5.83
C THR A 670 36.20 7.08 -6.41
N ILE A 671 35.52 7.86 -5.55
CA ILE A 671 34.76 9.04 -5.98
C ILE A 671 35.68 10.06 -6.65
N LEU A 672 36.82 10.40 -6.07
CA LEU A 672 37.79 11.33 -6.67
C LEU A 672 38.35 10.86 -8.03
N THR A 673 38.40 9.54 -8.24
CA THR A 673 38.99 8.96 -9.45
C THR A 673 37.95 8.79 -10.57
N LEU A 674 36.72 8.42 -10.25
CA LEU A 674 35.72 7.99 -11.21
C LEU A 674 34.59 9.01 -11.39
N HIS A 675 34.17 9.71 -10.30
CA HIS A 675 33.04 10.63 -10.38
C HIS A 675 33.47 12.01 -10.86
N ALA A 676 32.73 12.57 -11.82
CA ALA A 676 32.97 13.90 -12.35
C ALA A 676 32.51 14.97 -11.36
N LEU A 677 33.41 15.42 -10.49
CA LEU A 677 33.19 16.48 -9.53
C LEU A 677 33.30 17.88 -10.15
N PRO A 678 32.51 18.86 -9.70
CA PRO A 678 32.63 20.24 -10.16
C PRO A 678 33.97 20.86 -9.75
N ALA A 679 34.57 21.64 -10.63
CA ALA A 679 35.89 22.26 -10.39
C ALA A 679 35.86 23.29 -9.25
N ASP A 680 34.72 23.95 -9.01
CA ASP A 680 34.55 24.98 -7.97
C ASP A 680 33.08 24.93 -7.46
N GLN A 681 32.90 24.69 -6.16
CA GLN A 681 31.58 24.70 -5.52
C GLN A 681 31.03 26.11 -5.21
N THR A 682 31.85 27.14 -5.30
CA THR A 682 31.45 28.49 -4.98
C THR A 682 30.71 29.19 -6.13
N LYS A 683 30.82 28.65 -7.34
CA LYS A 683 30.11 29.13 -8.53
C LYS A 683 28.97 28.21 -8.89
N HIS A 684 27.81 28.49 -8.35
CA HIS A 684 26.56 27.92 -8.80
C HIS A 684 26.07 28.64 -10.07
N GLU A 685 26.79 28.51 -11.15
CA GLU A 685 26.20 28.78 -12.46
C GLU A 685 25.29 27.61 -12.77
N LEU A 686 24.03 27.68 -12.30
CA LEU A 686 22.97 26.87 -12.83
C LEU A 686 22.96 27.11 -14.34
N ALA A 687 23.29 26.11 -15.14
CA ALA A 687 23.25 26.16 -16.59
C ALA A 687 21.83 26.41 -17.14
N PHE A 688 20.86 26.56 -16.25
CA PHE A 688 19.45 26.76 -16.51
C PHE A 688 18.99 27.94 -15.67
N ASP A 689 18.74 29.05 -16.38
CA ASP A 689 18.18 30.24 -15.79
C ASP A 689 16.76 29.95 -15.31
N LEU A 690 16.59 29.80 -14.00
CA LEU A 690 15.26 29.81 -13.35
C LEU A 690 14.58 31.16 -13.53
N GLY A 691 15.12 32.04 -14.42
CA GLY A 691 14.70 33.43 -14.55
C GLY A 691 14.64 34.08 -13.17
N LYS A 692 15.24 35.20 -12.88
CA LYS A 692 15.31 35.97 -11.61
C LYS A 692 14.44 35.38 -10.47
N SER A 693 14.75 34.14 -10.06
CA SER A 693 13.81 33.24 -9.47
C SER A 693 13.60 33.44 -8.00
N LYS A 694 12.38 33.27 -7.63
CA LYS A 694 11.92 32.97 -6.30
C LYS A 694 12.61 31.68 -5.83
N SER A 695 12.96 31.58 -4.56
CA SER A 695 13.39 30.33 -3.96
C SER A 695 12.30 29.25 -4.19
N VAL A 696 12.69 27.98 -4.25
CA VAL A 696 11.78 26.83 -4.55
C VAL A 696 10.59 26.78 -3.61
N ASP A 697 10.78 27.15 -2.34
CA ASP A 697 9.72 27.27 -1.34
C ASP A 697 8.67 28.35 -1.65
N GLN A 698 8.97 29.31 -2.56
CA GLN A 698 8.06 30.38 -3.00
C GLN A 698 7.38 30.10 -4.34
N LEU A 699 7.73 29.02 -5.03
CA LEU A 699 7.19 28.69 -6.35
C LEU A 699 5.68 28.42 -6.29
N PHE A 700 5.26 27.65 -5.29
CA PHE A 700 3.85 27.33 -5.04
C PHE A 700 3.43 27.92 -3.71
N LYS A 701 2.31 28.64 -3.74
CA LYS A 701 1.75 29.27 -2.55
C LYS A 701 0.39 28.65 -2.24
N GLU A 702 0.29 28.11 -1.04
CA GLU A 702 -0.95 27.52 -0.55
C GLU A 702 -2.04 28.59 -0.45
N GLN A 703 -3.24 28.27 -0.97
CA GLN A 703 -4.40 29.16 -0.92
C GLN A 703 -4.81 29.42 0.53
N THR A 704 -5.16 30.67 0.82
CA THR A 704 -5.76 31.02 2.11
C THR A 704 -7.28 30.97 1.97
N GLN A 705 -7.93 30.14 2.77
CA GLN A 705 -9.36 30.01 2.80
C GLN A 705 -9.97 31.17 3.59
N SER A 706 -10.70 32.07 2.91
CA SER A 706 -11.48 33.16 3.54
C SER A 706 -12.96 32.81 3.68
N ALA A 707 -13.45 31.87 2.88
CA ALA A 707 -14.82 31.35 2.88
C ALA A 707 -14.80 29.88 2.44
N ARG A 708 -15.88 29.18 2.74
CA ARG A 708 -16.08 27.81 2.25
C ARG A 708 -16.21 27.79 0.73
N SER A 709 -15.52 26.86 0.08
CA SER A 709 -15.52 26.66 -1.37
C SER A 709 -15.55 25.18 -1.72
N VAL A 710 -16.07 24.87 -2.90
CA VAL A 710 -16.17 23.51 -3.42
C VAL A 710 -15.54 23.49 -4.82
N TYR A 711 -14.48 22.70 -4.99
CA TYR A 711 -13.97 22.30 -6.30
C TYR A 711 -14.54 20.95 -6.65
N PHE A 712 -15.11 20.83 -7.85
CA PHE A 712 -15.76 19.60 -8.32
C PHE A 712 -15.20 19.18 -9.66
N VAL A 713 -14.94 17.87 -9.78
CA VAL A 713 -14.64 17.21 -11.05
C VAL A 713 -15.59 16.05 -11.24
N HIS A 714 -16.23 16.01 -12.41
CA HIS A 714 -17.08 14.88 -12.78
C HIS A 714 -16.24 13.65 -13.14
N TYR A 715 -16.60 12.50 -12.55
CA TYR A 715 -16.15 11.18 -12.96
C TYR A 715 -17.27 10.16 -12.70
N SER A 716 -17.58 9.32 -13.72
CA SER A 716 -18.64 8.33 -13.63
C SER A 716 -18.21 7.14 -12.77
N GLN A 717 -18.63 7.14 -11.52
CA GLN A 717 -18.39 6.09 -10.53
C GLN A 717 -19.53 6.05 -9.50
N VAL A 718 -19.66 4.94 -8.77
CA VAL A 718 -20.65 4.81 -7.69
C VAL A 718 -20.28 5.66 -6.47
N GLN A 719 -18.98 5.67 -6.15
CA GLN A 719 -18.42 6.36 -5.00
C GLN A 719 -18.30 7.88 -5.24
N ALA A 720 -18.43 8.66 -4.18
CA ALA A 720 -18.00 10.05 -4.11
C ALA A 720 -16.75 10.15 -3.23
N SER A 721 -15.69 10.73 -3.76
CA SER A 721 -14.46 11.03 -3.01
C SER A 721 -14.48 12.48 -2.56
N ILE A 722 -14.47 12.74 -1.26
CA ILE A 722 -14.60 14.07 -0.67
C ILE A 722 -13.36 14.35 0.16
N ASN A 723 -12.66 15.45 -0.15
CA ASN A 723 -11.49 15.90 0.61
C ASN A 723 -11.73 17.29 1.21
N TRP A 724 -11.25 17.52 2.42
CA TRP A 724 -11.23 18.82 3.12
C TRP A 724 -9.82 19.34 3.21
N PHE A 725 -9.62 20.63 2.95
CA PHE A 725 -8.34 21.30 3.06
C PHE A 725 -8.47 22.62 3.79
N TYR A 726 -7.58 22.86 4.75
CA TYR A 726 -7.44 24.14 5.41
C TYR A 726 -5.96 24.42 5.69
N LYS A 727 -5.46 25.56 5.20
CA LYS A 727 -4.12 26.05 5.48
C LYS A 727 -4.03 26.57 6.92
N SER A 728 -3.08 26.04 7.70
CA SER A 728 -2.87 26.41 9.09
C SER A 728 -1.57 27.20 9.32
N SER A 729 -0.99 27.09 10.53
CA SER A 729 0.26 27.76 10.89
C SER A 729 1.47 27.16 10.17
N VAL A 730 2.55 27.93 10.08
CA VAL A 730 3.84 27.41 9.62
C VAL A 730 4.35 26.31 10.57
N VAL A 731 5.00 25.30 10.00
CA VAL A 731 5.56 24.18 10.75
C VAL A 731 6.54 24.66 11.82
N ASN A 732 6.45 24.07 13.01
CA ASN A 732 7.26 24.42 14.17
C ASN A 732 7.56 23.17 15.02
N GLU A 733 8.84 22.89 15.26
CA GLU A 733 9.28 21.76 16.09
C GLU A 733 8.62 21.74 17.48
N SER A 734 8.41 22.90 18.10
CA SER A 734 7.81 23.00 19.43
C SER A 734 6.35 22.52 19.50
N GLU A 735 5.65 22.44 18.36
CA GLU A 735 4.28 21.91 18.25
C GLU A 735 4.26 20.39 17.92
N ALA A 736 5.42 19.72 17.74
CA ALA A 736 5.49 18.34 17.31
C ALA A 736 4.74 17.39 18.26
N ALA A 737 4.95 17.50 19.57
CA ALA A 737 4.30 16.65 20.55
C ALA A 737 2.76 16.79 20.54
N ILE A 738 2.25 18.02 20.53
CA ILE A 738 0.80 18.26 20.52
C ILE A 738 0.16 17.86 19.18
N THR A 739 0.86 18.08 18.05
CA THR A 739 0.39 17.71 16.72
C THR A 739 0.30 16.20 16.59
N THR A 740 1.33 15.47 17.00
CA THR A 740 1.35 14.00 16.95
C THR A 740 0.29 13.40 17.86
N ALA A 741 0.16 13.92 19.09
CA ALA A 741 -0.87 13.47 20.04
C ALA A 741 -2.29 13.79 19.55
N PHE A 742 -2.50 14.95 18.91
CA PHE A 742 -3.77 15.30 18.28
C PHE A 742 -4.13 14.33 17.15
N ASN A 743 -3.21 14.05 16.23
CA ASN A 743 -3.45 13.14 15.13
C ASN A 743 -3.77 11.71 15.62
N GLN A 744 -3.04 11.21 16.61
CA GLN A 744 -3.27 9.89 17.19
C GLN A 744 -4.68 9.79 17.81
N TYR A 745 -5.14 10.83 18.48
CA TYR A 745 -6.47 10.87 19.06
C TYR A 745 -7.58 11.11 18.06
N PHE A 746 -7.38 12.10 17.13
CA PHE A 746 -8.46 12.64 16.31
C PHE A 746 -8.74 11.82 15.05
N GLY A 747 -7.72 11.47 14.26
CA GLY A 747 -8.01 10.92 12.95
C GLY A 747 -6.91 10.09 12.28
N GLY A 748 -5.89 9.66 13.02
CA GLY A 748 -4.71 9.01 12.48
C GLY A 748 -4.80 7.48 12.32
N ASP A 749 -5.68 6.80 13.06
CA ASP A 749 -5.79 5.34 13.03
C ASP A 749 -7.24 4.85 13.24
N MET A 750 -7.41 3.50 13.31
CA MET A 750 -8.72 2.88 13.47
C MET A 750 -9.38 3.19 14.83
N SER A 751 -8.62 3.48 15.87
CA SER A 751 -9.15 3.88 17.20
C SER A 751 -9.51 5.36 17.28
N SER A 752 -9.16 6.16 16.27
CA SER A 752 -9.34 7.61 16.28
C SER A 752 -10.81 8.06 16.24
N VAL A 753 -11.05 9.27 16.74
CA VAL A 753 -12.39 9.87 16.80
C VAL A 753 -13.08 9.86 15.42
N VAL A 754 -12.38 10.22 14.35
CA VAL A 754 -12.94 10.30 13.00
C VAL A 754 -13.35 8.93 12.49
N PHE A 755 -12.46 7.95 12.57
CA PHE A 755 -12.72 6.60 12.10
C PHE A 755 -13.91 5.98 12.87
N GLN A 756 -13.88 6.08 14.19
CA GLN A 756 -14.92 5.54 15.06
C GLN A 756 -16.30 6.17 14.84
N ASN A 757 -16.36 7.46 14.48
CA ASN A 757 -17.64 8.13 14.27
C ASN A 757 -18.20 7.94 12.86
N ILE A 758 -17.36 8.00 11.83
CA ILE A 758 -17.81 8.00 10.43
C ILE A 758 -17.96 6.58 9.90
N ARG A 759 -16.98 5.70 10.12
CA ARG A 759 -17.02 4.31 9.66
C ARG A 759 -17.82 3.42 10.62
N GLU A 760 -17.37 3.31 11.86
CA GLU A 760 -17.87 2.29 12.77
C GLU A 760 -19.28 2.56 13.30
N ALA A 761 -19.62 3.81 13.59
CA ALA A 761 -20.92 4.12 14.16
C ALA A 761 -22.00 4.47 13.13
N LYS A 762 -21.62 5.18 12.09
CA LYS A 762 -22.57 5.70 11.10
C LYS A 762 -22.53 4.90 9.80
N ALA A 763 -21.58 3.99 9.62
CA ALA A 763 -21.36 3.20 8.40
C ALA A 763 -21.46 4.05 7.12
N LEU A 764 -20.86 5.26 7.14
CA LEU A 764 -20.96 6.21 6.05
C LEU A 764 -19.85 6.05 5.01
N ALA A 765 -18.75 5.42 5.39
CA ALA A 765 -17.57 5.27 4.55
C ALA A 765 -16.77 4.05 4.95
N TYR A 766 -16.18 3.36 3.97
CA TYR A 766 -15.18 2.34 4.24
C TYR A 766 -13.83 2.96 4.62
N SER A 767 -13.43 4.03 3.91
CA SER A 767 -12.18 4.76 4.17
C SER A 767 -12.45 6.21 4.56
N THR A 768 -11.92 6.61 5.71
CA THR A 768 -12.03 7.98 6.23
C THR A 768 -10.85 8.29 7.14
N TYR A 769 -10.39 9.53 7.10
CA TYR A 769 -9.39 10.08 8.03
C TYR A 769 -9.50 11.59 8.13
N ALA A 770 -8.90 12.16 9.19
CA ALA A 770 -8.64 13.59 9.27
C ALA A 770 -7.34 13.83 10.04
N VAL A 771 -6.37 14.47 9.41
CA VAL A 771 -5.03 14.67 9.96
C VAL A 771 -4.59 16.12 9.85
N TYR A 772 -3.91 16.59 10.88
CA TYR A 772 -3.17 17.84 10.84
C TYR A 772 -1.76 17.54 10.33
N ASN A 773 -1.60 17.65 9.01
CA ASN A 773 -0.39 17.27 8.29
C ASN A 773 0.68 18.34 8.44
N SER A 774 1.81 17.98 9.04
CA SER A 774 2.99 18.86 9.15
C SER A 774 3.66 19.02 7.79
N ALA A 775 4.09 20.24 7.48
CA ALA A 775 4.83 20.50 6.26
C ALA A 775 6.19 19.77 6.28
N SER A 776 6.61 19.25 5.13
CA SER A 776 7.91 18.59 4.94
C SER A 776 9.04 19.56 4.56
N MET A 777 8.74 20.84 4.43
CA MET A 777 9.72 21.89 4.11
C MET A 777 9.61 23.03 5.11
N LYS A 778 10.79 23.55 5.51
CA LYS A 778 10.87 24.72 6.41
C LYS A 778 10.08 25.90 5.82
N ASN A 779 9.46 26.69 6.69
CA ASN A 779 8.64 27.86 6.35
C ASN A 779 7.34 27.56 5.57
N LYS A 780 6.99 26.30 5.32
CA LYS A 780 5.71 25.93 4.74
C LYS A 780 4.63 25.76 5.81
N PRO A 781 3.36 26.03 5.47
CA PRO A 781 2.26 25.87 6.42
C PRO A 781 1.86 24.41 6.58
N ASN A 782 1.49 24.05 7.79
CA ASN A 782 0.76 22.83 8.07
C ASN A 782 -0.63 22.87 7.42
N MET A 783 -1.20 21.71 7.12
CA MET A 783 -2.51 21.57 6.49
C MET A 783 -3.41 20.67 7.33
N MET A 784 -4.59 21.16 7.71
CA MET A 784 -5.64 20.27 8.15
C MET A 784 -6.28 19.62 6.94
N MET A 785 -6.27 18.29 6.88
CA MET A 785 -6.78 17.49 5.77
C MET A 785 -7.80 16.49 6.29
N GLY A 786 -8.89 16.32 5.55
CA GLY A 786 -9.88 15.28 5.81
C GLY A 786 -10.22 14.53 4.53
N TYR A 787 -10.65 13.29 4.65
CA TYR A 787 -11.10 12.44 3.54
C TYR A 787 -12.26 11.56 3.96
N VAL A 788 -13.24 11.44 3.06
CA VAL A 788 -14.32 10.45 3.14
C VAL A 788 -14.60 9.90 1.74
N GLY A 789 -14.48 8.58 1.60
CA GLY A 789 -14.97 7.86 0.42
C GLY A 789 -16.33 7.25 0.74
N THR A 790 -17.41 7.71 0.09
CA THR A 790 -18.79 7.34 0.40
C THR A 790 -19.64 7.13 -0.85
N GLN A 791 -20.74 6.45 -0.73
CA GLN A 791 -21.74 6.41 -1.81
C GLN A 791 -22.40 7.78 -2.00
N ALA A 792 -22.82 8.06 -3.23
CA ALA A 792 -23.45 9.34 -3.58
C ALA A 792 -24.75 9.63 -2.81
N ASP A 793 -25.51 8.62 -2.43
CA ASP A 793 -26.73 8.77 -1.61
C ASP A 793 -26.46 9.09 -0.13
N LYS A 794 -25.26 8.73 0.38
CA LYS A 794 -24.79 9.08 1.73
C LYS A 794 -23.95 10.39 1.76
N PHE A 795 -23.84 11.06 0.63
CA PHE A 795 -22.98 12.23 0.44
C PHE A 795 -23.22 13.32 1.50
N HIS A 796 -24.48 13.67 1.75
CA HIS A 796 -24.81 14.72 2.73
C HIS A 796 -24.53 14.30 4.16
N ASP A 797 -24.82 13.06 4.51
CA ASP A 797 -24.58 12.52 5.86
C ASP A 797 -23.08 12.42 6.15
N ALA A 798 -22.28 12.01 5.15
CA ALA A 798 -20.83 11.92 5.26
C ALA A 798 -20.17 13.31 5.47
N ILE A 799 -20.59 14.31 4.69
CA ILE A 799 -20.12 15.70 4.89
C ILE A 799 -20.59 16.24 6.24
N GLY A 800 -21.85 15.97 6.63
CA GLY A 800 -22.39 16.38 7.91
C GLY A 800 -21.58 15.82 9.07
N ALA A 801 -21.31 14.51 9.05
CA ALA A 801 -20.56 13.82 10.11
C ALA A 801 -19.12 14.35 10.24
N MET A 802 -18.40 14.52 9.13
CA MET A 802 -17.06 15.11 9.17
C MET A 802 -17.08 16.56 9.67
N ASN A 803 -17.99 17.38 9.18
CA ASN A 803 -18.12 18.78 9.62
C ASN A 803 -18.48 18.90 11.11
N GLU A 804 -19.28 17.98 11.65
CA GLU A 804 -19.58 17.88 13.08
C GLU A 804 -18.29 17.71 13.90
N LEU A 805 -17.42 16.76 13.49
CA LEU A 805 -16.14 16.50 14.15
C LEU A 805 -15.12 17.63 13.96
N LEU A 806 -15.11 18.27 12.78
CA LEU A 806 -14.25 19.44 12.54
C LEU A 806 -14.72 20.68 13.32
N THR A 807 -15.97 20.74 13.74
CA THR A 807 -16.51 21.86 14.53
C THR A 807 -16.39 21.59 16.04
N GLY A 808 -16.69 20.36 16.46
CA GLY A 808 -16.72 19.95 17.87
C GLY A 808 -15.94 18.67 18.10
N LEU A 809 -15.02 18.71 19.04
CA LEU A 809 -14.21 17.53 19.41
C LEU A 809 -14.91 16.73 20.52
N PRO A 810 -15.29 15.48 20.31
CA PRO A 810 -15.68 14.59 21.41
C PRO A 810 -14.53 14.45 22.41
N LYS A 811 -14.81 14.59 23.70
CA LYS A 811 -13.82 14.54 24.77
C LYS A 811 -13.89 13.19 25.46
N ASN A 812 -12.75 12.51 25.55
CA ASN A 812 -12.62 11.28 26.29
C ASN A 812 -11.17 11.16 26.83
N ASP A 813 -11.01 11.40 28.13
CA ASP A 813 -9.71 11.39 28.80
C ASP A 813 -9.06 9.99 28.76
N ASP A 814 -9.86 8.92 28.85
CA ASP A 814 -9.36 7.54 28.83
C ASP A 814 -8.79 7.19 27.45
N ILE A 815 -9.53 7.50 26.36
CA ILE A 815 -9.05 7.26 24.98
C ILE A 815 -7.82 8.11 24.69
N PHE A 816 -7.81 9.36 25.13
CA PHE A 816 -6.62 10.22 24.96
C PHE A 816 -5.41 9.69 25.74
N SER A 817 -5.63 9.17 26.93
CA SER A 817 -4.56 8.55 27.71
C SER A 817 -3.97 7.33 27.02
N LEU A 818 -4.80 6.48 26.38
CA LEU A 818 -4.35 5.35 25.58
C LEU A 818 -3.57 5.80 24.34
N ALA A 819 -4.07 6.80 23.62
CA ALA A 819 -3.39 7.38 22.45
C ALA A 819 -2.00 7.94 22.82
N LYS A 820 -1.91 8.64 23.94
CA LYS A 820 -0.65 9.18 24.45
C LYS A 820 0.33 8.07 24.84
N GLN A 821 -0.15 7.03 25.57
CA GLN A 821 0.68 5.91 25.95
C GLN A 821 1.19 5.12 24.73
N SER A 822 0.36 4.97 23.72
CA SER A 822 0.75 4.37 22.44
C SER A 822 1.97 5.08 21.83
N LEU A 823 1.93 6.40 21.76
CA LEU A 823 3.04 7.19 21.22
C LEU A 823 4.32 7.02 22.05
N ILE A 824 4.19 7.00 23.38
CA ILE A 824 5.33 6.79 24.29
C ILE A 824 5.92 5.40 24.05
N ASN A 825 5.09 4.34 24.04
CA ASN A 825 5.55 2.96 23.83
C ASN A 825 6.29 2.81 22.50
N ARG A 826 5.79 3.43 21.43
CA ARG A 826 6.46 3.44 20.12
C ARG A 826 7.81 4.13 20.16
N MET A 827 7.91 5.30 20.77
CA MET A 827 9.20 6.01 20.91
C MET A 827 10.21 5.23 21.76
N GLU A 828 9.75 4.44 22.72
CA GLU A 828 10.60 3.60 23.56
C GLU A 828 11.15 2.38 22.85
N THR A 829 10.48 1.89 21.82
CA THR A 829 10.82 0.62 21.14
C THR A 829 11.32 0.77 19.72
N ASN A 830 10.92 1.83 19.02
CA ASN A 830 11.38 2.05 17.66
C ASN A 830 12.88 2.38 17.63
N ARG A 831 13.60 1.75 16.69
CA ARG A 831 15.02 1.94 16.46
C ARG A 831 15.25 2.39 15.03
N ILE A 832 15.94 3.52 14.87
CA ILE A 832 16.41 3.92 13.54
C ILE A 832 17.56 3.02 13.12
N LYS A 833 17.51 2.50 11.90
CA LYS A 833 18.52 1.60 11.35
C LYS A 833 19.70 2.38 10.75
N PRO A 834 20.93 1.83 10.73
CA PRO A 834 22.11 2.54 10.18
C PRO A 834 21.94 3.00 8.74
N GLU A 835 21.28 2.24 7.88
CA GLU A 835 20.96 2.60 6.49
C GLU A 835 20.08 3.85 6.36
N GLU A 836 19.37 4.22 7.42
CA GLU A 836 18.44 5.38 7.44
C GLU A 836 19.11 6.67 7.96
N TYR A 837 20.29 6.58 8.60
CA TYR A 837 20.93 7.70 9.30
C TYR A 837 21.17 8.92 8.41
N ILE A 838 21.68 8.71 7.20
CA ILE A 838 22.01 9.82 6.28
C ILE A 838 20.74 10.52 5.79
N GLY A 839 19.74 9.77 5.40
CA GLY A 839 18.45 10.32 4.96
C GLY A 839 17.73 11.09 6.06
N ALA A 840 17.72 10.55 7.28
CA ALA A 840 17.17 11.22 8.45
C ALA A 840 17.93 12.52 8.78
N LEU A 841 19.27 12.49 8.69
CA LEU A 841 20.10 13.68 8.93
C LEU A 841 19.79 14.80 7.93
N HIS A 842 19.68 14.48 6.62
CA HIS A 842 19.28 15.45 5.60
C HIS A 842 17.92 16.07 5.93
N SER A 843 16.91 15.23 6.21
CA SER A 843 15.56 15.70 6.52
C SER A 843 15.54 16.63 7.74
N GLN A 844 16.22 16.28 8.83
CA GLN A 844 16.25 17.09 10.04
C GLN A 844 17.00 18.43 9.82
N GLU A 845 18.12 18.41 9.10
CA GLU A 845 18.89 19.62 8.81
C GLU A 845 18.13 20.58 7.90
N GLU A 846 17.44 20.11 6.89
CA GLU A 846 16.61 20.91 5.99
C GLU A 846 15.45 21.58 6.73
N MET A 847 14.81 20.87 7.65
CA MET A 847 13.78 21.42 8.51
C MET A 847 14.34 22.37 9.58
N GLY A 848 15.62 22.27 9.93
CA GLY A 848 16.24 22.95 11.04
C GLY A 848 15.80 22.40 12.40
N PHE A 849 15.45 21.11 12.45
CA PHE A 849 15.01 20.40 13.64
C PHE A 849 16.15 19.69 14.36
N SER A 850 15.84 19.07 15.50
CA SER A 850 16.79 18.26 16.24
C SER A 850 17.31 17.10 15.41
N THR A 851 18.63 16.86 15.45
CA THR A 851 19.26 15.71 14.77
C THR A 851 19.39 14.48 15.67
N THR A 852 18.72 14.49 16.81
CA THR A 852 18.59 13.31 17.70
C THR A 852 17.26 12.61 17.43
N VAL A 853 17.32 11.30 17.17
CA VAL A 853 16.16 10.46 16.85
C VAL A 853 16.08 9.30 17.85
N PRO A 854 14.92 9.02 18.46
CA PRO A 854 13.69 9.82 18.38
C PRO A 854 13.85 11.19 19.03
N ASP A 855 12.92 12.11 18.74
CA ASP A 855 12.94 13.46 19.36
C ASP A 855 12.71 13.40 20.86
N MET A 856 13.78 13.55 21.64
CA MET A 856 13.73 13.45 23.10
C MET A 856 12.97 14.61 23.77
N LYS A 857 12.80 15.76 23.09
CA LYS A 857 11.97 16.85 23.58
C LYS A 857 10.49 16.48 23.47
N MET A 858 10.11 15.86 22.34
CA MET A 858 8.76 15.33 22.14
C MET A 858 8.46 14.23 23.17
N TYR A 859 9.37 13.27 23.37
CA TYR A 859 9.25 12.21 24.35
C TYR A 859 9.00 12.77 25.76
N ALA A 860 9.78 13.76 26.18
CA ALA A 860 9.63 14.40 27.50
C ALA A 860 8.33 15.23 27.62
N ALA A 861 7.80 15.76 26.53
CA ALA A 861 6.59 16.57 26.52
C ALA A 861 5.30 15.73 26.58
N LEU A 862 5.27 14.57 25.89
CA LEU A 862 4.08 13.71 25.76
C LEU A 862 3.41 13.36 27.08
N PRO A 863 4.10 12.91 28.15
CA PRO A 863 3.48 12.56 29.43
C PRO A 863 2.69 13.71 30.07
N ASN A 864 3.10 14.96 29.80
CA ASN A 864 2.53 16.16 30.43
C ASN A 864 1.27 16.69 29.70
N LEU A 865 0.99 16.22 28.47
CA LEU A 865 -0.18 16.63 27.72
C LEU A 865 -1.47 16.14 28.37
N GLN A 866 -2.46 17.01 28.42
CA GLN A 866 -3.80 16.74 28.95
C GLN A 866 -4.85 16.85 27.83
N MET A 867 -6.03 16.26 28.03
CA MET A 867 -7.15 16.40 27.09
C MET A 867 -7.51 17.87 26.80
N GLY A 868 -7.33 18.74 27.80
CA GLY A 868 -7.51 20.19 27.63
C GLY A 868 -6.61 20.81 26.56
N ASP A 869 -5.38 20.31 26.40
CA ASP A 869 -4.42 20.81 25.39
C ASP A 869 -4.88 20.40 23.99
N ILE A 870 -5.38 19.16 23.83
CA ILE A 870 -5.96 18.66 22.57
C ILE A 870 -7.20 19.46 22.18
N VAL A 871 -8.08 19.75 23.14
CA VAL A 871 -9.28 20.59 22.93
C VAL A 871 -8.88 21.99 22.46
N LYS A 872 -7.90 22.60 23.13
CA LYS A 872 -7.37 23.91 22.75
C LYS A 872 -6.76 23.89 21.35
N PHE A 873 -5.93 22.87 21.04
CA PHE A 873 -5.36 22.71 19.71
C PHE A 873 -6.45 22.58 18.64
N HIS A 874 -7.47 21.73 18.87
CA HIS A 874 -8.60 21.61 17.96
C HIS A 874 -9.34 22.92 17.76
N GLN A 875 -9.63 23.67 18.82
CA GLN A 875 -10.32 24.97 18.75
C GLN A 875 -9.51 25.99 17.94
N GLU A 876 -8.20 26.04 18.16
CA GLU A 876 -7.33 27.03 17.50
C GLU A 876 -7.00 26.67 16.05
N ARG A 877 -6.81 25.38 15.74
CA ARG A 877 -6.26 24.93 14.45
C ARG A 877 -7.29 24.29 13.53
N VAL A 878 -8.41 23.75 14.03
CA VAL A 878 -9.37 22.91 13.29
C VAL A 878 -10.78 23.49 13.29
N SER A 879 -11.30 23.89 14.47
CA SER A 879 -12.71 24.26 14.63
C SER A 879 -13.06 25.56 13.94
N GLY A 880 -14.26 25.58 13.33
CA GLY A 880 -14.82 26.80 12.73
C GLY A 880 -14.09 27.31 11.50
N LYS A 881 -13.15 26.55 10.92
CA LYS A 881 -12.39 26.98 9.75
C LYS A 881 -13.20 26.88 8.46
N PRO A 882 -12.95 27.80 7.49
CA PRO A 882 -13.63 27.77 6.19
C PRO A 882 -12.93 26.79 5.24
N TYR A 883 -13.18 25.50 5.39
CA TYR A 883 -12.58 24.46 4.57
C TYR A 883 -12.90 24.60 3.08
N THR A 884 -11.92 24.29 2.24
CA THR A 884 -12.11 24.00 0.82
C THR A 884 -12.43 22.51 0.67
N LEU A 885 -13.52 22.18 -0.05
CA LEU A 885 -13.86 20.81 -0.42
C LEU A 885 -13.37 20.53 -1.85
N ALA A 886 -12.72 19.38 -2.05
CA ALA A 886 -12.35 18.85 -3.36
C ALA A 886 -13.10 17.53 -3.56
N ILE A 887 -13.99 17.49 -4.55
CA ILE A 887 -14.97 16.41 -4.72
C ILE A 887 -14.87 15.83 -6.13
N VAL A 888 -14.68 14.50 -6.21
CA VAL A 888 -14.77 13.71 -7.43
C VAL A 888 -15.98 12.79 -7.30
N ALA A 889 -16.96 12.96 -8.17
CA ALA A 889 -18.19 12.16 -8.16
C ALA A 889 -18.90 12.20 -9.51
N ASP A 890 -19.88 11.30 -9.69
CA ASP A 890 -20.78 11.35 -10.85
C ASP A 890 -21.76 12.54 -10.71
N ARG A 891 -21.72 13.42 -11.71
CA ARG A 891 -22.60 14.62 -11.77
C ARG A 891 -24.09 14.28 -11.75
N ASN A 892 -24.48 13.10 -12.27
CA ASN A 892 -25.87 12.66 -12.27
C ASN A 892 -26.35 12.23 -10.88
N ARG A 893 -25.42 11.94 -9.97
CA ARG A 893 -25.69 11.49 -8.59
C ARG A 893 -25.49 12.60 -7.56
N VAL A 894 -24.51 13.50 -7.80
CA VAL A 894 -24.21 14.65 -6.94
C VAL A 894 -24.39 15.93 -7.75
N THR A 895 -25.50 16.61 -7.53
CA THR A 895 -25.94 17.77 -8.32
C THR A 895 -25.29 19.09 -7.86
N ASN A 896 -25.42 20.16 -8.65
CA ASN A 896 -25.01 21.49 -8.23
C ASN A 896 -25.76 21.99 -6.99
N ALA A 897 -27.03 21.60 -6.85
CA ALA A 897 -27.82 21.97 -5.68
C ALA A 897 -27.26 21.33 -4.40
N ASP A 898 -26.78 20.10 -4.50
CA ASP A 898 -26.13 19.39 -3.39
C ASP A 898 -24.83 20.06 -2.99
N LEU A 899 -23.98 20.36 -3.97
CA LEU A 899 -22.67 20.99 -3.77
C LEU A 899 -22.77 22.40 -3.19
N SER A 900 -23.73 23.20 -3.67
CA SER A 900 -23.91 24.61 -3.28
C SER A 900 -24.26 24.80 -1.80
N ARG A 901 -24.73 23.74 -1.12
CA ARG A 901 -24.97 23.76 0.34
C ARG A 901 -23.69 23.95 1.15
N TYR A 902 -22.54 23.61 0.58
CA TYR A 902 -21.25 23.57 1.31
C TYR A 902 -20.31 24.71 0.95
N GLY A 903 -20.63 25.54 -0.04
CA GLY A 903 -19.84 26.67 -0.43
C GLY A 903 -20.02 27.09 -1.88
N LYS A 904 -19.21 28.07 -2.32
CA LYS A 904 -19.17 28.48 -3.73
C LYS A 904 -18.60 27.33 -4.57
N VAL A 905 -19.38 26.83 -5.51
CA VAL A 905 -18.97 25.72 -6.41
C VAL A 905 -18.18 26.26 -7.60
N THR A 906 -17.07 25.60 -7.87
CA THR A 906 -16.26 25.77 -9.08
C THR A 906 -16.06 24.38 -9.69
N GLU A 907 -16.69 24.14 -10.82
CA GLU A 907 -16.47 22.91 -11.60
C GLU A 907 -15.20 23.06 -12.43
N LEU A 908 -14.33 22.05 -12.40
CA LEU A 908 -13.04 22.05 -13.08
C LEU A 908 -13.00 20.93 -14.11
N THR A 909 -12.34 21.18 -15.23
CA THR A 909 -12.07 20.16 -16.23
C THR A 909 -10.79 19.37 -15.87
N LEU A 910 -10.63 18.20 -16.50
CA LEU A 910 -9.41 17.39 -16.32
C LEU A 910 -8.17 18.16 -16.79
N GLU A 911 -8.26 18.93 -17.87
CA GLU A 911 -7.16 19.77 -18.38
C GLU A 911 -6.73 20.82 -17.34
N GLN A 912 -7.69 21.42 -16.64
CA GLN A 912 -7.39 22.45 -15.63
C GLN A 912 -6.64 21.87 -14.43
N ILE A 913 -6.98 20.64 -13.99
CA ILE A 913 -6.35 20.04 -12.82
C ILE A 913 -5.04 19.33 -13.13
N PHE A 914 -4.85 18.80 -14.34
CA PHE A 914 -3.62 18.14 -14.75
C PHE A 914 -2.61 19.12 -15.40
N GLY A 915 -3.06 20.22 -16.00
CA GLY A 915 -2.19 21.19 -16.67
C GLY A 915 -1.75 20.79 -18.10
N TYR A 916 -2.38 19.75 -18.69
CA TYR A 916 -2.10 19.28 -20.05
C TYR A 916 -3.33 18.71 -20.75
#